data_436386a9fe43bb285da6c31956077c99
#
_entry.id   436386a9fe43bb285da6c31956077c99
#
_cell.length_a   1.000
_cell.length_b   1.000
_cell.length_c   1.000
_cell.angle_alpha   90.00
_cell.angle_beta   90.00
_cell.angle_gamma   90.00
#
_symmetry.space_group_name_H-M   'P 1'
#
loop_
_entity.id
_entity.type
_entity.pdbx_description
1 polymer ?
#
loop_
_entity_poly.entity_id
_entity_poly.type
_entity_poly.pdbx_seq_one_letter_code
_entity_poly.pdbx_strand_id
1 'polypeptide(L)'
;MSEEKEDRSNYSADNIQVLEGLEAVRKRPAMYIGDIGIKGLHHLVYEVVDNSIDEALAGHCSDIQVAILKDNSIRVIDNGRGIPTDMHHKEKRSALEVVMTVLHAGGKFDKDTYKVSGGLHGVGVSCVNALSIALKAEVHRDGKLFVQEYSQGKPLYPVKEVGTSNLRGTTITFKPDAEIFNISTEYKFDTLAARLRELAYLNKGIKLSLTDERETNEDGTFPVEHFHSEGGLKEFVKYLDGTREPIIPEPIYLDGTKAGIPVELAMQYNSTYTENVHSYVNNINTIEGGTHVAGFRRGLTRTLKAYAEKSGMLKNLKMEISGDDFREGLTAVISVKVQEPQFEGQTKTKLGNNEVIGAVDQAVGEILNNYLEENPKEARLIVQKVILAATARHAARKARELVQRKNVLTGTGLPGKLSDCSESDPAVCELYLVEGDSAGGTAKQGRNRAYQAILPLKGKILNVEKAMEYKIYENDEIKNIFTAMGVSVGTVDDNKALNVIKLRYHKIIIMTDADIDGSHITTLILTFFFRYMKELIESGYIYIATPPLYLVKKGKDQEYAWTEDQRDTAVQRLKGAGKEESVNIQRYKGLGEMNAEQLWSTTMNPETRTLRQVTIENAAECDHTFSMLMGDEVAPRRAFIEKNAKYARIDV
;
A
#
# COMPACT_ATOMS: atom_id res chain seq x y z
N MET A 1 -21.30 55.63 19.99
CA MET A 1 -20.78 55.50 18.62
C MET A 1 -19.61 54.55 18.70
N SER A 2 -19.84 53.28 18.43
CA SER A 2 -18.84 52.20 18.34
C SER A 2 -18.42 52.12 16.89
N GLU A 3 -17.15 52.41 16.63
CA GLU A 3 -16.55 52.19 15.31
C GLU A 3 -16.44 50.70 15.03
N GLU A 4 -17.25 50.17 14.12
CA GLU A 4 -17.06 48.88 13.48
C GLU A 4 -15.78 48.94 12.64
N LYS A 5 -14.75 48.25 13.10
CA LYS A 5 -13.61 47.92 12.26
C LYS A 5 -14.06 46.95 11.20
N GLU A 6 -14.29 47.43 9.97
CA GLU A 6 -14.33 46.60 8.76
C GLU A 6 -12.96 45.93 8.58
N ASP A 7 -12.90 44.67 8.92
CA ASP A 7 -11.80 43.76 8.56
C ASP A 7 -11.96 43.36 7.07
N ARG A 8 -11.59 44.28 6.20
CA ARG A 8 -11.45 43.98 4.76
C ARG A 8 -10.17 43.19 4.58
N SER A 9 -10.26 41.86 4.47
CA SER A 9 -9.18 41.05 3.92
C SER A 9 -8.82 41.61 2.53
N ASN A 10 -7.70 42.32 2.47
CA ASN A 10 -7.20 42.94 1.27
C ASN A 10 -6.66 41.87 0.30
N TYR A 11 -7.56 41.10 -0.36
CA TYR A 11 -7.18 40.23 -1.46
C TYR A 11 -7.02 41.08 -2.69
N SER A 12 -5.74 41.39 -3.01
CA SER A 12 -5.34 42.19 -4.16
C SER A 12 -4.46 41.39 -5.10
N ALA A 13 -4.15 41.94 -6.27
CA ALA A 13 -3.23 41.31 -7.23
C ALA A 13 -1.84 41.03 -6.62
N ASP A 14 -1.40 41.84 -5.64
CA ASP A 14 -0.14 41.65 -4.93
C ASP A 14 -0.11 40.41 -4.05
N ASN A 15 -1.28 39.84 -3.69
CA ASN A 15 -1.40 38.61 -2.95
C ASN A 15 -1.28 37.36 -3.84
N ILE A 16 -1.32 37.50 -5.17
CA ILE A 16 -1.16 36.42 -6.12
C ILE A 16 0.32 36.13 -6.32
N GLN A 17 0.80 35.03 -5.73
CA GLN A 17 2.18 34.58 -5.90
C GLN A 17 2.27 33.65 -7.12
N VAL A 18 3.11 33.97 -8.07
CA VAL A 18 3.48 33.06 -9.17
C VAL A 18 4.74 32.31 -8.73
N LEU A 19 4.59 30.97 -8.62
CA LEU A 19 5.71 30.10 -8.32
C LEU A 19 6.26 29.51 -9.60
N GLU A 20 7.54 29.72 -9.87
CA GLU A 20 8.20 29.24 -11.08
C GLU A 20 9.10 28.03 -10.77
N GLY A 21 9.12 27.07 -11.71
CA GLY A 21 10.03 25.94 -11.70
C GLY A 21 10.00 25.09 -10.44
N LEU A 22 11.16 24.76 -9.89
CA LEU A 22 11.32 23.84 -8.74
C LEU A 22 10.91 24.46 -7.39
N GLU A 23 10.72 25.76 -7.29
CA GLU A 23 10.18 26.39 -6.08
C GLU A 23 8.73 25.96 -5.82
N ALA A 24 7.94 25.78 -6.88
CA ALA A 24 6.59 25.27 -6.78
C ALA A 24 6.55 23.86 -6.15
N VAL A 25 7.52 23.00 -6.53
CA VAL A 25 7.67 21.65 -5.97
C VAL A 25 7.98 21.70 -4.48
N ARG A 26 8.94 22.54 -4.06
CA ARG A 26 9.32 22.68 -2.65
C ARG A 26 8.18 23.25 -1.79
N LYS A 27 7.40 24.18 -2.35
CA LYS A 27 6.29 24.82 -1.61
C LYS A 27 5.06 23.93 -1.49
N ARG A 28 4.83 23.02 -2.46
CA ARG A 28 3.68 22.11 -2.52
C ARG A 28 4.11 20.69 -2.91
N PRO A 29 5.01 20.04 -2.14
CA PRO A 29 5.59 18.75 -2.53
C PRO A 29 4.53 17.66 -2.70
N ALA A 30 3.49 17.62 -1.86
CA ALA A 30 2.42 16.63 -1.96
C ALA A 30 1.67 16.64 -3.31
N MET A 31 1.65 17.77 -4.05
CA MET A 31 1.06 17.81 -5.39
C MET A 31 1.86 16.99 -6.42
N TYR A 32 3.16 16.79 -6.19
CA TYR A 32 4.07 16.10 -7.12
C TYR A 32 4.40 14.67 -6.72
N ILE A 33 4.53 14.41 -5.41
CA ILE A 33 4.90 13.09 -4.87
C ILE A 33 3.79 12.42 -4.04
N GLY A 34 2.60 13.04 -3.97
CA GLY A 34 1.40 12.50 -3.33
C GLY A 34 1.38 12.62 -1.81
N ASP A 35 2.51 12.56 -1.12
CA ASP A 35 2.64 12.59 0.33
C ASP A 35 4.00 13.18 0.75
N ILE A 36 4.11 13.72 1.95
CA ILE A 36 5.37 14.22 2.55
C ILE A 36 5.85 13.36 3.73
N GLY A 37 5.15 12.29 4.04
CA GLY A 37 5.53 11.30 5.04
C GLY A 37 6.44 10.21 4.47
N ILE A 38 6.45 9.06 5.13
CA ILE A 38 7.28 7.90 4.75
C ILE A 38 7.00 7.44 3.32
N LYS A 39 5.73 7.45 2.88
CA LYS A 39 5.34 7.05 1.52
C LYS A 39 5.95 7.97 0.46
N GLY A 40 5.86 9.28 0.65
CA GLY A 40 6.47 10.26 -0.25
C GLY A 40 7.99 10.20 -0.26
N LEU A 41 8.61 9.90 0.90
CA LEU A 41 10.05 9.68 0.99
C LEU A 41 10.52 8.53 0.08
N HIS A 42 9.86 7.37 0.16
CA HIS A 42 10.18 6.21 -0.68
C HIS A 42 9.85 6.46 -2.16
N HIS A 43 8.85 7.30 -2.45
CA HIS A 43 8.50 7.67 -3.82
C HIS A 43 9.64 8.36 -4.56
N LEU A 44 10.51 9.12 -3.86
CA LEU A 44 11.73 9.70 -4.47
C LEU A 44 12.63 8.61 -5.07
N VAL A 45 12.79 7.49 -4.39
CA VAL A 45 13.58 6.35 -4.89
C VAL A 45 12.92 5.75 -6.12
N TYR A 46 11.58 5.57 -6.07
CA TYR A 46 10.81 5.01 -7.18
C TYR A 46 10.95 5.86 -8.45
N GLU A 47 10.91 7.19 -8.34
CA GLU A 47 11.07 8.08 -9.50
C GLU A 47 12.45 7.94 -10.17
N VAL A 48 13.52 7.68 -9.41
CA VAL A 48 14.85 7.46 -9.98
C VAL A 48 14.96 6.06 -10.58
N VAL A 49 14.49 5.03 -9.87
CA VAL A 49 14.51 3.63 -10.34
C VAL A 49 13.64 3.47 -11.59
N ASP A 50 12.45 4.08 -11.64
CA ASP A 50 11.55 4.02 -12.80
C ASP A 50 12.19 4.64 -14.05
N ASN A 51 13.10 5.61 -13.92
CA ASN A 51 13.88 6.11 -15.05
C ASN A 51 14.86 5.06 -15.61
N SER A 52 15.50 4.29 -14.74
CA SER A 52 16.38 3.19 -15.14
C SER A 52 15.58 2.02 -15.74
N ILE A 53 14.38 1.77 -15.24
CA ILE A 53 13.43 0.79 -15.81
C ILE A 53 12.94 1.24 -17.19
N ASP A 54 12.70 2.53 -17.43
CA ASP A 54 12.34 3.04 -18.74
C ASP A 54 13.49 2.82 -19.77
N GLU A 55 14.76 2.94 -19.34
CA GLU A 55 15.92 2.53 -20.16
C GLU A 55 15.91 1.02 -20.46
N ALA A 56 15.48 0.19 -19.49
CA ALA A 56 15.35 -1.25 -19.70
C ALA A 56 14.21 -1.58 -20.68
N LEU A 57 13.05 -0.91 -20.55
CA LEU A 57 11.94 -1.05 -21.49
C LEU A 57 12.33 -0.63 -22.93
N ALA A 58 13.23 0.34 -23.06
CA ALA A 58 13.81 0.75 -24.34
C ALA A 58 14.91 -0.22 -24.84
N GLY A 59 15.25 -1.27 -24.09
CA GLY A 59 16.24 -2.29 -24.44
C GLY A 59 17.70 -1.88 -24.19
N HIS A 60 17.93 -0.85 -23.37
CA HIS A 60 19.26 -0.28 -23.16
C HIS A 60 19.86 -0.50 -21.77
N CYS A 61 19.08 -1.00 -20.81
CA CYS A 61 19.52 -1.28 -19.45
C CYS A 61 19.19 -2.74 -19.07
N SER A 62 20.10 -3.40 -18.36
CA SER A 62 19.94 -4.78 -17.88
C SER A 62 20.32 -4.97 -16.41
N ASP A 63 20.95 -3.97 -15.79
CA ASP A 63 21.41 -4.03 -14.40
C ASP A 63 21.14 -2.70 -13.71
N ILE A 64 20.46 -2.75 -12.56
CA ILE A 64 20.13 -1.59 -11.73
C ILE A 64 20.49 -1.91 -10.28
N GLN A 65 21.31 -1.06 -9.68
CA GLN A 65 21.76 -1.22 -8.31
C GLN A 65 21.27 -0.05 -7.46
N VAL A 66 20.63 -0.38 -6.35
CA VAL A 66 20.13 0.61 -5.38
C VAL A 66 20.87 0.39 -4.07
N ALA A 67 21.32 1.48 -3.44
CA ALA A 67 21.96 1.41 -2.14
C ALA A 67 21.41 2.48 -1.19
N ILE A 68 21.14 2.06 0.05
CA ILE A 68 20.91 2.96 1.18
C ILE A 68 22.26 3.19 1.83
N LEU A 69 22.79 4.40 1.75
CA LEU A 69 24.11 4.72 2.25
C LEU A 69 24.11 4.94 3.77
N LYS A 70 25.29 4.92 4.40
CA LYS A 70 25.46 5.10 5.85
C LYS A 70 24.84 6.39 6.40
N ASP A 71 24.83 7.46 5.61
CA ASP A 71 24.24 8.75 5.98
C ASP A 71 22.75 8.85 5.61
N ASN A 72 22.14 7.72 5.26
CA ASN A 72 20.77 7.57 4.80
C ASN A 72 20.47 8.33 3.48
N SER A 73 21.48 8.57 2.66
CA SER A 73 21.30 8.94 1.24
C SER A 73 20.98 7.71 0.41
N ILE A 74 20.40 7.91 -0.77
CA ILE A 74 20.16 6.84 -1.75
C ILE A 74 21.10 7.01 -2.92
N ARG A 75 21.63 5.88 -3.40
CA ARG A 75 22.39 5.81 -4.67
C ARG A 75 21.72 4.80 -5.58
N VAL A 76 21.39 5.22 -6.80
CA VAL A 76 20.86 4.38 -7.88
C VAL A 76 21.84 4.39 -9.03
N ILE A 77 22.25 3.22 -9.50
CA ILE A 77 23.18 3.02 -10.62
C ILE A 77 22.47 2.19 -11.68
N ASP A 78 22.50 2.62 -12.93
CA ASP A 78 22.06 1.84 -14.08
C ASP A 78 23.16 1.71 -15.14
N ASN A 79 23.06 0.70 -15.98
CA ASN A 79 23.94 0.50 -17.14
C ASN A 79 23.26 0.91 -18.47
N GLY A 80 22.34 1.88 -18.42
CA GLY A 80 21.61 2.42 -19.54
C GLY A 80 22.48 3.26 -20.52
N ARG A 81 21.84 4.06 -21.37
CA ARG A 81 22.56 4.93 -22.34
C ARG A 81 23.28 6.11 -21.68
N GLY A 82 22.95 6.45 -20.43
CA GLY A 82 23.36 7.68 -19.78
C GLY A 82 22.56 8.89 -20.27
N ILE A 83 22.19 9.78 -19.37
CA ILE A 83 21.48 11.02 -19.70
C ILE A 83 22.35 11.85 -20.65
N PRO A 84 21.80 12.44 -21.76
CA PRO A 84 22.57 13.33 -22.63
C PRO A 84 23.20 14.49 -21.87
N THR A 85 24.46 14.81 -22.19
CA THR A 85 25.21 15.89 -21.55
C THR A 85 25.51 17.06 -22.50
N ASP A 86 25.13 16.91 -23.79
CA ASP A 86 25.29 17.91 -24.80
C ASP A 86 24.48 19.17 -24.49
N MET A 87 24.89 20.30 -25.13
CA MET A 87 24.22 21.59 -24.98
C MET A 87 22.80 21.55 -25.58
N HIS A 88 21.79 21.80 -24.78
CA HIS A 88 20.42 21.95 -25.26
C HIS A 88 20.21 23.26 -26.00
N HIS A 89 19.81 23.19 -27.29
CA HIS A 89 19.79 24.33 -28.19
C HIS A 89 18.94 25.52 -27.71
N LYS A 90 17.77 25.27 -27.12
CA LYS A 90 16.85 26.31 -26.64
C LYS A 90 17.25 26.84 -25.26
N GLU A 91 17.58 25.94 -24.32
CA GLU A 91 17.85 26.29 -22.93
C GLU A 91 19.25 26.83 -22.67
N LYS A 92 20.18 26.66 -23.63
CA LYS A 92 21.59 27.09 -23.51
C LYS A 92 22.31 26.52 -22.27
N ARG A 93 21.88 25.36 -21.83
CA ARG A 93 22.44 24.57 -20.71
C ARG A 93 22.60 23.13 -21.17
N SER A 94 23.37 22.30 -20.44
CA SER A 94 23.48 20.89 -20.79
C SER A 94 22.13 20.18 -20.68
N ALA A 95 21.89 19.15 -21.49
CA ALA A 95 20.65 18.38 -21.41
C ALA A 95 20.47 17.74 -20.03
N LEU A 96 21.56 17.29 -19.37
CA LEU A 96 21.54 16.81 -18.00
C LEU A 96 20.98 17.88 -17.03
N GLU A 97 21.49 19.12 -17.10
CA GLU A 97 21.01 20.20 -16.26
C GLU A 97 19.54 20.52 -16.52
N VAL A 98 19.12 20.51 -17.79
CA VAL A 98 17.71 20.74 -18.16
C VAL A 98 16.81 19.68 -17.55
N VAL A 99 17.15 18.39 -17.68
CA VAL A 99 16.37 17.28 -17.10
C VAL A 99 16.29 17.35 -15.57
N MET A 100 17.34 17.81 -14.92
CA MET A 100 17.41 17.90 -13.46
C MET A 100 16.73 19.15 -12.89
N THR A 101 16.57 20.23 -13.66
CA THR A 101 16.14 21.54 -13.13
C THR A 101 14.89 22.11 -13.75
N VAL A 102 14.42 21.58 -14.88
CA VAL A 102 13.25 22.07 -15.59
C VAL A 102 12.11 21.06 -15.48
N LEU A 103 10.95 21.53 -15.01
CA LEU A 103 9.72 20.71 -15.03
C LEU A 103 9.24 20.51 -16.47
N HIS A 104 8.66 19.36 -16.74
CA HIS A 104 8.18 18.99 -18.07
C HIS A 104 9.27 18.96 -19.16
N ALA A 105 10.51 18.61 -18.77
CA ALA A 105 11.62 18.39 -19.66
C ALA A 105 12.07 16.92 -19.63
N GLY A 106 12.37 16.35 -20.80
CA GLY A 106 12.90 14.98 -20.89
C GLY A 106 12.72 14.34 -22.25
N GLY A 107 13.54 13.32 -22.55
CA GLY A 107 13.49 12.57 -23.81
C GLY A 107 12.25 11.68 -24.00
N LYS A 108 11.45 11.52 -22.94
CA LYS A 108 10.24 10.68 -22.95
C LYS A 108 9.06 11.31 -23.70
N PHE A 109 9.14 12.59 -24.06
CA PHE A 109 8.19 13.25 -24.97
C PHE A 109 8.45 12.91 -26.43
N ASP A 110 9.59 12.33 -26.75
CA ASP A 110 9.93 11.86 -28.10
C ASP A 110 9.62 10.35 -28.23
N LYS A 111 8.61 10.03 -29.05
CA LYS A 111 8.13 8.66 -29.28
C LYS A 111 9.13 7.78 -30.03
N ASP A 112 10.05 8.37 -30.76
CA ASP A 112 11.11 7.60 -31.44
C ASP A 112 12.18 7.13 -30.45
N THR A 113 12.38 7.89 -29.38
CA THR A 113 13.34 7.54 -28.32
C THR A 113 12.76 6.58 -27.29
N TYR A 114 11.48 6.76 -26.90
CA TYR A 114 10.78 5.89 -25.94
C TYR A 114 9.38 5.58 -26.45
N LYS A 115 9.19 4.38 -26.99
CA LYS A 115 7.86 3.91 -27.45
C LYS A 115 6.87 3.73 -26.30
N VAL A 116 7.38 3.32 -25.15
CA VAL A 116 6.63 3.10 -23.91
C VAL A 116 7.48 3.57 -22.74
N SER A 117 6.91 4.32 -21.82
CA SER A 117 7.58 4.74 -20.59
C SER A 117 6.59 4.86 -19.44
N GLY A 118 7.04 4.65 -18.21
CA GLY A 118 6.31 4.94 -16.99
C GLY A 118 6.32 6.43 -16.63
N GLY A 119 7.43 7.11 -16.94
CA GLY A 119 7.59 8.54 -16.73
C GLY A 119 6.95 9.38 -17.84
N LEU A 120 5.75 9.90 -17.61
CA LEU A 120 4.96 10.63 -18.63
C LEU A 120 5.10 12.14 -18.57
N HIS A 121 5.34 12.71 -17.40
CA HIS A 121 5.20 14.13 -17.15
C HIS A 121 6.53 14.90 -17.19
N GLY A 122 7.67 14.19 -17.26
CA GLY A 122 9.00 14.83 -17.27
C GLY A 122 9.30 15.62 -15.99
N VAL A 123 8.75 15.17 -14.84
CA VAL A 123 8.91 15.89 -13.56
C VAL A 123 9.61 15.05 -12.47
N GLY A 124 9.70 13.74 -12.61
CA GLY A 124 10.13 12.84 -11.54
C GLY A 124 11.49 13.18 -10.95
N VAL A 125 12.57 13.10 -11.76
CA VAL A 125 13.93 13.36 -11.25
C VAL A 125 14.15 14.82 -10.86
N SER A 126 13.50 15.77 -11.50
CA SER A 126 13.56 17.17 -11.11
C SER A 126 12.86 17.44 -9.78
N CYS A 127 11.78 16.69 -9.47
CA CYS A 127 11.16 16.68 -8.14
C CYS A 127 12.10 16.09 -7.08
N VAL A 128 12.77 14.97 -7.37
CA VAL A 128 13.77 14.39 -6.46
C VAL A 128 14.86 15.41 -6.16
N ASN A 129 15.37 16.11 -7.18
CA ASN A 129 16.36 17.17 -7.03
C ASN A 129 15.84 18.31 -6.16
N ALA A 130 14.63 18.82 -6.42
CA ALA A 130 14.03 19.92 -5.66
C ALA A 130 13.83 19.56 -4.17
N LEU A 131 13.52 18.28 -3.86
CA LEU A 131 13.20 17.79 -2.52
C LEU A 131 14.40 17.18 -1.79
N SER A 132 15.63 17.39 -2.33
CA SER A 132 16.89 16.90 -1.75
C SER A 132 17.78 18.05 -1.34
N ILE A 133 18.43 17.95 -0.17
CA ILE A 133 19.46 18.92 0.25
C ILE A 133 20.73 18.81 -0.60
N ALA A 134 21.01 17.60 -1.11
CA ALA A 134 22.12 17.31 -1.98
C ALA A 134 21.71 16.27 -3.01
N LEU A 135 22.06 16.49 -4.28
CA LEU A 135 21.94 15.50 -5.33
C LEU A 135 23.20 15.56 -6.20
N LYS A 136 23.74 14.38 -6.53
CA LYS A 136 24.86 14.21 -7.45
C LYS A 136 24.44 13.33 -8.60
N ALA A 137 24.62 13.80 -9.82
CA ALA A 137 24.44 13.02 -11.04
C ALA A 137 25.82 12.75 -11.68
N GLU A 138 26.11 11.47 -11.92
CA GLU A 138 27.30 10.98 -12.61
C GLU A 138 26.84 10.23 -13.87
N VAL A 139 27.31 10.65 -15.03
CA VAL A 139 26.90 10.09 -16.31
C VAL A 139 28.12 9.54 -17.03
N HIS A 140 28.08 8.23 -17.31
CA HIS A 140 29.06 7.53 -18.13
C HIS A 140 28.53 7.42 -19.56
N ARG A 141 29.06 8.25 -20.46
CA ARG A 141 28.60 8.33 -21.83
C ARG A 141 29.73 8.70 -22.79
N ASP A 142 29.74 8.10 -23.97
CA ASP A 142 30.69 8.38 -25.07
C ASP A 142 32.17 8.32 -24.63
N GLY A 143 32.50 7.36 -23.75
CA GLY A 143 33.86 7.15 -23.24
C GLY A 143 34.29 8.14 -22.14
N LYS A 144 33.39 8.97 -21.64
CA LYS A 144 33.64 10.04 -20.68
C LYS A 144 32.78 9.90 -19.44
N LEU A 145 33.26 10.48 -18.33
CA LEU A 145 32.51 10.67 -17.09
C LEU A 145 32.18 12.14 -16.91
N PHE A 146 30.89 12.43 -16.82
CA PHE A 146 30.35 13.75 -16.53
C PHE A 146 29.73 13.78 -15.13
N VAL A 147 29.94 14.89 -14.41
CA VAL A 147 29.40 15.07 -13.05
C VAL A 147 28.77 16.44 -12.92
N GLN A 148 27.64 16.48 -12.24
CA GLN A 148 27.00 17.72 -11.78
C GLN A 148 26.36 17.49 -10.42
N GLU A 149 26.50 18.48 -9.52
CA GLU A 149 25.92 18.45 -8.18
C GLU A 149 24.90 19.56 -8.02
N TYR A 150 23.93 19.30 -7.17
CA TYR A 150 22.80 20.18 -6.93
C TYR A 150 22.50 20.26 -5.43
N SER A 151 21.90 21.37 -5.02
CA SER A 151 21.32 21.55 -3.69
C SER A 151 19.96 22.18 -3.83
N GLN A 152 18.93 21.51 -3.30
CA GLN A 152 17.55 21.99 -3.31
C GLN A 152 17.07 22.40 -4.72
N GLY A 153 17.42 21.59 -5.72
CA GLY A 153 17.08 21.84 -7.12
C GLY A 153 17.99 22.81 -7.88
N LYS A 154 18.95 23.45 -7.23
CA LYS A 154 19.85 24.44 -7.86
C LYS A 154 21.19 23.79 -8.19
N PRO A 155 21.73 23.93 -9.42
CA PRO A 155 23.05 23.41 -9.75
C PRO A 155 24.12 24.20 -9.01
N LEU A 156 25.11 23.51 -8.45
CA LEU A 156 26.24 24.14 -7.76
C LEU A 156 27.29 24.62 -8.75
N TYR A 157 27.35 24.02 -9.93
CA TYR A 157 28.23 24.34 -11.03
C TYR A 157 27.69 23.70 -12.33
N PRO A 158 28.09 24.21 -13.51
CA PRO A 158 27.75 23.57 -14.79
C PRO A 158 28.30 22.15 -14.89
N VAL A 159 27.71 21.28 -15.73
CA VAL A 159 28.22 19.92 -16.00
C VAL A 159 29.72 19.96 -16.28
N LYS A 160 30.48 19.08 -15.61
CA LYS A 160 31.92 18.93 -15.77
C LYS A 160 32.27 17.56 -16.31
N GLU A 161 33.12 17.51 -17.32
CA GLU A 161 33.85 16.31 -17.70
C GLU A 161 34.97 16.09 -16.67
N VAL A 162 34.97 14.97 -15.96
CA VAL A 162 35.94 14.70 -14.86
C VAL A 162 36.92 13.60 -15.21
N GLY A 163 36.71 12.90 -16.32
CA GLY A 163 37.64 11.85 -16.78
C GLY A 163 37.08 10.99 -17.89
N THR A 164 37.87 9.98 -18.27
CA THR A 164 37.46 8.92 -19.20
C THR A 164 36.77 7.78 -18.43
N SER A 165 35.83 7.09 -19.08
CA SER A 165 35.15 5.95 -18.49
C SER A 165 34.85 4.89 -19.54
N ASN A 166 35.12 3.63 -19.20
CA ASN A 166 34.71 2.47 -19.99
C ASN A 166 33.31 1.98 -19.62
N LEU A 167 32.69 2.57 -18.60
CA LEU A 167 31.33 2.28 -18.17
C LEU A 167 30.32 3.03 -19.03
N ARG A 168 29.06 2.63 -18.96
CA ARG A 168 27.92 3.28 -19.57
C ARG A 168 26.78 3.30 -18.56
N GLY A 169 26.02 4.40 -18.50
CA GLY A 169 24.85 4.51 -17.64
C GLY A 169 24.81 5.78 -16.81
N THR A 170 23.92 5.80 -15.86
CA THR A 170 23.71 6.94 -14.95
C THR A 170 23.81 6.52 -13.50
N THR A 171 24.44 7.32 -12.67
CA THR A 171 24.42 7.19 -11.21
C THR A 171 23.81 8.45 -10.61
N ILE A 172 22.73 8.28 -9.85
CA ILE A 172 22.10 9.35 -9.10
C ILE A 172 22.26 9.03 -7.61
N THR A 173 22.90 9.96 -6.90
CA THR A 173 23.00 9.91 -5.43
C THR A 173 22.28 11.13 -4.87
N PHE A 174 21.34 10.93 -3.95
CA PHE A 174 20.58 12.04 -3.37
C PHE A 174 20.30 11.85 -1.88
N LYS A 175 20.17 12.96 -1.18
CA LYS A 175 19.81 13.03 0.23
C LYS A 175 18.55 13.85 0.41
N PRO A 176 17.47 13.27 0.97
CA PRO A 176 16.21 13.98 1.14
C PRO A 176 16.35 15.16 2.10
N ASP A 177 15.52 16.18 1.90
CA ASP A 177 15.49 17.38 2.72
C ASP A 177 14.61 17.18 3.96
N ALA A 178 15.23 17.18 5.15
CA ALA A 178 14.53 17.00 6.44
C ALA A 178 13.54 18.14 6.76
N GLU A 179 13.69 19.32 6.14
CA GLU A 179 12.71 20.41 6.30
C GLU A 179 11.37 20.08 5.61
N ILE A 180 11.40 19.22 4.58
CA ILE A 180 10.21 18.76 3.85
C ILE A 180 9.69 17.47 4.46
N PHE A 181 10.58 16.48 4.66
CA PHE A 181 10.25 15.18 5.23
C PHE A 181 10.43 15.20 6.77
N ASN A 182 9.62 16.02 7.43
CA ASN A 182 9.75 16.29 8.87
C ASN A 182 9.29 15.15 9.79
N ILE A 183 8.59 14.13 9.24
CA ILE A 183 8.15 12.95 9.99
C ILE A 183 9.31 11.95 10.12
N SER A 184 9.99 11.66 9.02
CA SER A 184 11.16 10.79 8.96
C SER A 184 11.89 10.96 7.63
N THR A 185 13.22 10.91 7.67
CA THR A 185 14.07 10.78 6.48
C THR A 185 14.68 9.38 6.37
N GLU A 186 14.25 8.43 7.20
CA GLU A 186 14.79 7.09 7.25
C GLU A 186 14.10 6.17 6.26
N TYR A 187 14.88 5.57 5.36
CA TYR A 187 14.41 4.60 4.38
C TYR A 187 14.24 3.22 5.01
N LYS A 188 13.14 2.54 4.68
CA LYS A 188 12.88 1.16 5.07
C LYS A 188 13.34 0.22 3.97
N PHE A 189 14.27 -0.69 4.32
CA PHE A 189 14.81 -1.67 3.39
C PHE A 189 13.70 -2.54 2.77
N ASP A 190 12.82 -3.10 3.60
CA ASP A 190 11.75 -3.99 3.14
C ASP A 190 10.78 -3.32 2.15
N THR A 191 10.49 -2.03 2.34
CA THR A 191 9.62 -1.27 1.43
C THR A 191 10.26 -1.11 0.04
N LEU A 192 11.56 -0.82 -0.01
CA LEU A 192 12.30 -0.74 -1.28
C LEU A 192 12.48 -2.11 -1.92
N ALA A 193 12.81 -3.15 -1.12
CA ALA A 193 12.95 -4.53 -1.58
C ALA A 193 11.66 -5.05 -2.23
N ALA A 194 10.50 -4.79 -1.64
CA ALA A 194 9.21 -5.16 -2.20
C ALA A 194 8.99 -4.56 -3.59
N ARG A 195 9.28 -3.27 -3.77
CA ARG A 195 9.15 -2.59 -5.07
C ARG A 195 10.13 -3.12 -6.11
N LEU A 196 11.39 -3.35 -5.75
CA LEU A 196 12.38 -3.90 -6.67
C LEU A 196 12.04 -5.33 -7.10
N ARG A 197 11.48 -6.13 -6.19
CA ARG A 197 10.98 -7.48 -6.49
C ARG A 197 9.84 -7.45 -7.51
N GLU A 198 8.85 -6.57 -7.34
CA GLU A 198 7.80 -6.36 -8.35
C GLU A 198 8.37 -6.01 -9.72
N LEU A 199 9.31 -5.04 -9.76
CA LEU A 199 9.94 -4.61 -11.00
C LEU A 199 10.73 -5.72 -11.69
N ALA A 200 11.36 -6.62 -10.93
CA ALA A 200 12.04 -7.78 -11.48
C ALA A 200 11.07 -8.76 -12.17
N TYR A 201 9.91 -8.99 -11.56
CA TYR A 201 8.86 -9.83 -12.17
C TYR A 201 8.21 -9.18 -13.39
N LEU A 202 8.01 -7.86 -13.37
CA LEU A 202 7.40 -7.11 -14.49
C LEU A 202 8.34 -6.93 -15.69
N ASN A 203 9.65 -7.07 -15.48
CA ASN A 203 10.68 -6.88 -16.50
C ASN A 203 11.61 -8.09 -16.54
N LYS A 204 11.12 -9.15 -17.19
CA LYS A 204 11.82 -10.41 -17.33
C LYS A 204 13.27 -10.23 -17.78
N GLY A 205 14.20 -10.87 -17.06
CA GLY A 205 15.63 -10.88 -17.38
C GLY A 205 16.44 -9.69 -16.83
N ILE A 206 15.79 -8.65 -16.27
CA ILE A 206 16.50 -7.55 -15.61
C ILE A 206 17.10 -8.02 -14.27
N LYS A 207 18.27 -7.49 -13.93
CA LYS A 207 18.91 -7.69 -12.63
C LYS A 207 18.78 -6.43 -11.81
N LEU A 208 18.20 -6.56 -10.60
CA LEU A 208 18.12 -5.48 -9.62
C LEU A 208 18.81 -5.93 -8.33
N SER A 209 19.40 -5.00 -7.60
CA SER A 209 19.95 -5.27 -6.28
C SER A 209 19.65 -4.12 -5.32
N LEU A 210 19.49 -4.44 -4.04
CA LEU A 210 19.35 -3.47 -2.95
C LEU A 210 20.40 -3.77 -1.89
N THR A 211 21.22 -2.79 -1.59
CA THR A 211 22.27 -2.86 -0.55
C THR A 211 21.91 -1.93 0.60
N ASP A 212 22.06 -2.38 1.84
CA ASP A 212 21.97 -1.53 3.03
C ASP A 212 23.36 -1.31 3.63
N GLU A 213 23.96 -0.14 3.36
CA GLU A 213 25.27 0.23 3.89
C GLU A 213 25.23 0.74 5.35
N ARG A 214 24.03 0.87 5.94
CA ARG A 214 23.84 1.29 7.35
C ARG A 214 24.16 0.15 8.31
N GLU A 215 23.95 -1.09 7.87
CA GLU A 215 24.22 -2.31 8.61
C GLU A 215 25.47 -3.00 8.06
N THR A 216 26.18 -3.73 8.91
CA THR A 216 27.34 -4.51 8.51
C THR A 216 27.18 -5.92 9.04
N ASN A 217 27.32 -6.91 8.16
CA ASN A 217 27.32 -8.33 8.52
C ASN A 217 28.53 -8.69 9.37
N GLU A 218 28.52 -9.85 10.01
CA GLU A 218 29.64 -10.35 10.83
C GLU A 218 30.95 -10.50 10.04
N ASP A 219 30.87 -10.75 8.73
CA ASP A 219 32.02 -10.86 7.82
C ASP A 219 32.53 -9.51 7.27
N GLY A 220 31.94 -8.40 7.69
CA GLY A 220 32.30 -7.05 7.25
C GLY A 220 31.66 -6.61 5.92
N THR A 221 30.83 -7.44 5.30
CA THR A 221 30.05 -7.07 4.11
C THR A 221 28.77 -6.35 4.48
N PHE A 222 28.12 -5.70 3.50
CA PHE A 222 26.79 -5.10 3.68
C PHE A 222 25.70 -6.11 3.31
N PRO A 223 24.51 -6.07 3.96
CA PRO A 223 23.34 -6.81 3.50
C PRO A 223 22.98 -6.44 2.08
N VAL A 224 22.83 -7.44 1.19
CA VAL A 224 22.43 -7.26 -0.19
C VAL A 224 21.32 -8.25 -0.53
N GLU A 225 20.25 -7.77 -1.17
CA GLU A 225 19.22 -8.62 -1.75
C GLU A 225 19.22 -8.44 -3.27
N HIS A 226 19.18 -9.56 -4.00
CA HIS A 226 19.17 -9.60 -5.46
C HIS A 226 17.79 -10.01 -5.97
N PHE A 227 17.29 -9.31 -6.96
CA PHE A 227 15.99 -9.54 -7.58
C PHE A 227 16.19 -9.82 -9.08
N HIS A 228 15.75 -10.96 -9.51
CA HIS A 228 15.83 -11.39 -10.90
C HIS A 228 14.76 -12.43 -11.18
N SER A 229 14.12 -12.37 -12.33
CA SER A 229 13.11 -13.34 -12.77
C SER A 229 13.27 -13.69 -14.23
N GLU A 230 13.38 -14.98 -14.52
CA GLU A 230 13.36 -15.53 -15.87
C GLU A 230 11.94 -15.89 -16.34
N GLY A 231 11.05 -16.20 -15.41
CA GLY A 231 9.66 -16.56 -15.68
C GLY A 231 8.69 -15.38 -15.70
N GLY A 232 9.12 -14.18 -15.23
CA GLY A 232 8.32 -12.96 -15.27
C GLY A 232 7.00 -13.09 -14.49
N LEU A 233 5.86 -12.74 -15.12
CA LEU A 233 4.57 -12.75 -14.46
C LEU A 233 4.12 -14.14 -13.96
N LYS A 234 4.59 -15.25 -14.56
CA LYS A 234 4.31 -16.59 -14.02
C LYS A 234 4.91 -16.77 -12.62
N GLU A 235 6.16 -16.35 -12.45
CA GLU A 235 6.84 -16.41 -11.16
C GLU A 235 6.21 -15.45 -10.18
N PHE A 236 5.74 -14.29 -10.65
CA PHE A 236 5.04 -13.34 -9.79
C PHE A 236 3.75 -13.91 -9.23
N VAL A 237 2.91 -14.53 -10.06
CA VAL A 237 1.68 -15.21 -9.59
C VAL A 237 2.02 -16.32 -8.60
N LYS A 238 3.04 -17.15 -8.87
CA LYS A 238 3.50 -18.18 -7.93
C LYS A 238 3.99 -17.59 -6.60
N TYR A 239 4.69 -16.46 -6.64
CA TYR A 239 5.11 -15.74 -5.45
C TYR A 239 3.91 -15.24 -4.62
N LEU A 240 2.92 -14.64 -5.27
CA LEU A 240 1.69 -14.17 -4.63
C LEU A 240 0.87 -15.31 -4.05
N ASP A 241 0.82 -16.46 -4.72
CA ASP A 241 0.11 -17.67 -4.30
C ASP A 241 0.96 -18.61 -3.42
N GLY A 242 2.20 -18.26 -3.12
CA GLY A 242 3.13 -19.14 -2.42
C GLY A 242 2.65 -19.70 -1.07
N THR A 243 1.56 -19.17 -0.53
CA THR A 243 0.90 -19.61 0.70
C THR A 243 -0.50 -20.19 0.46
N ARG A 244 -0.91 -20.37 -0.81
CA ARG A 244 -2.25 -20.85 -1.19
C ARG A 244 -2.12 -22.15 -1.99
N GLU A 245 -3.04 -23.08 -1.78
CA GLU A 245 -3.07 -24.33 -2.53
C GLU A 245 -3.62 -24.08 -3.95
N PRO A 246 -2.82 -24.28 -5.00
CA PRO A 246 -3.27 -24.07 -6.38
C PRO A 246 -4.22 -25.19 -6.83
N ILE A 247 -5.26 -24.85 -7.58
CA ILE A 247 -6.20 -25.81 -8.18
C ILE A 247 -5.65 -26.40 -9.47
N ILE A 248 -4.84 -25.63 -10.19
CA ILE A 248 -4.15 -26.04 -11.43
C ILE A 248 -2.64 -25.97 -11.20
N PRO A 249 -1.84 -26.89 -11.79
CA PRO A 249 -0.42 -27.05 -11.45
C PRO A 249 0.44 -25.85 -11.85
N GLU A 250 0.11 -25.19 -12.97
CA GLU A 250 0.87 -24.06 -13.48
C GLU A 250 -0.03 -22.85 -13.75
N PRO A 251 0.45 -21.60 -13.54
CA PRO A 251 -0.28 -20.41 -13.92
C PRO A 251 -0.59 -20.36 -15.41
N ILE A 252 -1.81 -19.99 -15.75
CA ILE A 252 -2.19 -19.65 -17.14
C ILE A 252 -1.46 -18.37 -17.50
N TYR A 253 -0.73 -18.39 -18.61
CA TYR A 253 0.05 -17.26 -19.07
C TYR A 253 -0.39 -16.79 -20.45
N LEU A 254 -0.52 -15.51 -20.61
CA LEU A 254 -0.97 -14.83 -21.80
C LEU A 254 0.04 -13.73 -22.16
N ASP A 255 0.49 -13.73 -23.40
CA ASP A 255 1.32 -12.68 -23.99
C ASP A 255 0.84 -12.42 -25.41
N GLY A 256 0.43 -11.19 -25.70
CA GLY A 256 -0.09 -10.86 -27.02
C GLY A 256 -0.31 -9.37 -27.21
N THR A 257 -0.42 -8.97 -28.47
CA THR A 257 -0.70 -7.57 -28.84
C THR A 257 -2.04 -7.50 -29.55
N LYS A 258 -2.96 -6.66 -29.04
CA LYS A 258 -4.26 -6.39 -29.65
C LYS A 258 -4.46 -4.88 -29.81
N ALA A 259 -4.93 -4.47 -30.96
CA ALA A 259 -5.09 -3.05 -31.33
C ALA A 259 -3.82 -2.20 -31.07
N GLY A 260 -2.64 -2.78 -31.24
CA GLY A 260 -1.36 -2.09 -30.97
C GLY A 260 -0.96 -2.03 -29.49
N ILE A 261 -1.74 -2.61 -28.58
CA ILE A 261 -1.49 -2.62 -27.14
C ILE A 261 -0.94 -3.99 -26.75
N PRO A 262 0.32 -4.09 -26.28
CA PRO A 262 0.85 -5.30 -25.66
C PRO A 262 0.14 -5.57 -24.33
N VAL A 263 -0.34 -6.82 -24.17
CA VAL A 263 -1.03 -7.31 -22.98
C VAL A 263 -0.33 -8.56 -22.51
N GLU A 264 0.19 -8.52 -21.30
CA GLU A 264 0.77 -9.67 -20.62
C GLU A 264 -0.05 -9.97 -19.36
N LEU A 265 -0.40 -11.22 -19.15
CA LEU A 265 -1.20 -11.68 -18.03
C LEU A 265 -0.73 -13.03 -17.55
N ALA A 266 -0.58 -13.19 -16.25
CA ALA A 266 -0.52 -14.50 -15.63
C ALA A 266 -1.64 -14.63 -14.60
N MET A 267 -2.26 -15.81 -14.50
CA MET A 267 -3.31 -16.05 -13.52
C MET A 267 -3.34 -17.50 -13.06
N GLN A 268 -3.76 -17.72 -11.82
CA GLN A 268 -3.91 -19.03 -11.21
C GLN A 268 -5.13 -19.07 -10.32
N TYR A 269 -5.85 -20.21 -10.35
CA TYR A 269 -6.92 -20.47 -9.40
C TYR A 269 -6.39 -21.27 -8.21
N ASN A 270 -6.80 -20.89 -7.03
CA ASN A 270 -6.45 -21.52 -5.76
C ASN A 270 -7.68 -21.86 -4.92
N SER A 271 -7.47 -22.55 -3.80
CA SER A 271 -8.55 -23.03 -2.91
C SER A 271 -9.23 -21.94 -2.10
N THR A 272 -8.70 -20.69 -2.08
CA THR A 272 -9.24 -19.58 -1.28
C THR A 272 -10.53 -18.99 -1.87
N TYR A 273 -11.12 -18.04 -1.15
CA TYR A 273 -12.40 -17.40 -1.52
C TYR A 273 -12.22 -15.94 -1.98
N THR A 274 -10.98 -15.43 -1.99
CA THR A 274 -10.68 -14.04 -2.30
C THR A 274 -10.21 -13.86 -3.75
N GLU A 275 -10.57 -12.74 -4.37
CA GLU A 275 -9.98 -12.25 -5.61
C GLU A 275 -8.70 -11.48 -5.28
N ASN A 276 -7.59 -11.80 -5.93
CA ASN A 276 -6.31 -11.14 -5.78
C ASN A 276 -5.76 -10.71 -7.15
N VAL A 277 -6.15 -9.53 -7.62
CA VAL A 277 -5.76 -9.02 -8.94
C VAL A 277 -4.84 -7.82 -8.78
N HIS A 278 -3.63 -7.95 -9.30
CA HIS A 278 -2.63 -6.90 -9.38
C HIS A 278 -2.52 -6.38 -10.82
N SER A 279 -2.54 -5.08 -10.99
CA SER A 279 -2.60 -4.48 -12.31
C SER A 279 -1.56 -3.40 -12.52
N TYR A 280 -0.94 -3.42 -13.70
CA TYR A 280 0.18 -2.56 -14.05
C TYR A 280 0.02 -1.94 -15.44
N VAL A 281 0.38 -0.69 -15.55
CA VAL A 281 0.46 0.04 -16.83
C VAL A 281 1.86 0.63 -16.95
N ASN A 282 2.65 0.21 -17.95
CA ASN A 282 4.04 0.64 -18.11
C ASN A 282 4.86 0.47 -16.82
N ASN A 283 4.68 -0.66 -16.12
CA ASN A 283 5.27 -0.99 -14.81
C ASN A 283 4.77 -0.16 -13.60
N ILE A 284 3.83 0.77 -13.81
CA ILE A 284 3.21 1.52 -12.72
C ILE A 284 2.08 0.67 -12.13
N ASN A 285 2.08 0.51 -10.81
CA ASN A 285 1.01 -0.20 -10.10
C ASN A 285 -0.26 0.66 -10.07
N THR A 286 -1.33 0.18 -10.71
CA THR A 286 -2.64 0.83 -10.73
C THR A 286 -3.52 0.23 -9.64
N ILE A 287 -3.36 0.70 -8.41
CA ILE A 287 -4.02 0.13 -7.21
C ILE A 287 -5.54 0.16 -7.34
N GLU A 288 -6.11 1.20 -7.95
CA GLU A 288 -7.55 1.34 -8.21
C GLU A 288 -7.99 0.67 -9.53
N GLY A 289 -7.08 -0.02 -10.22
CA GLY A 289 -7.35 -0.71 -11.48
C GLY A 289 -7.54 0.26 -12.65
N GLY A 290 -8.67 0.16 -13.31
CA GLY A 290 -9.02 0.96 -14.49
C GLY A 290 -9.48 0.12 -15.68
N THR A 291 -9.38 0.68 -16.86
CA THR A 291 -9.90 0.10 -18.12
C THR A 291 -9.30 -1.25 -18.48
N HIS A 292 -8.02 -1.50 -18.20
CA HIS A 292 -7.37 -2.79 -18.43
C HIS A 292 -7.92 -3.90 -17.51
N VAL A 293 -8.20 -3.59 -16.25
CA VAL A 293 -8.84 -4.52 -15.30
C VAL A 293 -10.29 -4.79 -15.72
N ALA A 294 -11.02 -3.75 -16.16
CA ALA A 294 -12.37 -3.92 -16.68
C ALA A 294 -12.39 -4.84 -17.93
N GLY A 295 -11.46 -4.65 -18.86
CA GLY A 295 -11.26 -5.54 -20.02
C GLY A 295 -10.95 -6.97 -19.63
N PHE A 296 -10.04 -7.17 -18.67
CA PHE A 296 -9.69 -8.48 -18.12
C PHE A 296 -10.92 -9.20 -17.51
N ARG A 297 -11.63 -8.54 -16.60
CA ARG A 297 -12.81 -9.11 -15.95
C ARG A 297 -13.90 -9.49 -16.93
N ARG A 298 -14.11 -8.66 -17.97
CA ARG A 298 -15.05 -8.92 -19.04
C ARG A 298 -14.63 -10.11 -19.89
N GLY A 299 -13.39 -10.17 -20.37
CA GLY A 299 -12.85 -11.26 -21.17
C GLY A 299 -12.86 -12.59 -20.44
N LEU A 300 -12.41 -12.60 -19.18
CA LEU A 300 -12.42 -13.76 -18.29
C LEU A 300 -13.84 -14.33 -18.14
N THR A 301 -14.76 -13.50 -17.68
CA THR A 301 -16.16 -13.91 -17.43
C THR A 301 -16.83 -14.46 -18.68
N ARG A 302 -16.72 -13.73 -19.78
CA ARG A 302 -17.33 -14.12 -21.07
C ARG A 302 -16.78 -15.46 -21.56
N THR A 303 -15.48 -15.66 -21.53
CA THR A 303 -14.82 -16.86 -22.06
C THR A 303 -15.09 -18.09 -21.20
N LEU A 304 -14.95 -17.99 -19.89
CA LEU A 304 -15.24 -19.11 -18.97
C LEU A 304 -16.72 -19.49 -18.99
N LYS A 305 -17.64 -18.51 -19.07
CA LYS A 305 -19.06 -18.78 -19.17
C LYS A 305 -19.41 -19.51 -20.47
N ALA A 306 -18.89 -19.04 -21.61
CA ALA A 306 -19.10 -19.70 -22.92
C ALA A 306 -18.56 -21.16 -22.91
N TYR A 307 -17.38 -21.37 -22.34
CA TYR A 307 -16.81 -22.72 -22.21
C TYR A 307 -17.65 -23.63 -21.32
N ALA A 308 -18.09 -23.14 -20.15
CA ALA A 308 -18.91 -23.89 -19.19
C ALA A 308 -20.29 -24.24 -19.78
N GLU A 309 -20.90 -23.36 -20.59
CA GLU A 309 -22.13 -23.63 -21.34
C GLU A 309 -21.89 -24.69 -22.44
N LYS A 310 -20.87 -24.54 -23.28
CA LYS A 310 -20.49 -25.45 -24.36
C LYS A 310 -20.19 -26.85 -23.83
N SER A 311 -19.47 -26.95 -22.73
CA SER A 311 -19.13 -28.23 -22.07
C SER A 311 -20.31 -28.91 -21.35
N GLY A 312 -21.45 -28.24 -21.23
CA GLY A 312 -22.65 -28.75 -20.59
C GLY A 312 -22.60 -28.79 -19.07
N MET A 313 -21.56 -28.26 -18.44
CA MET A 313 -21.36 -28.30 -16.98
C MET A 313 -22.41 -27.47 -16.22
N LEU A 314 -23.07 -26.50 -16.89
CA LEU A 314 -24.10 -25.64 -16.29
C LEU A 314 -25.52 -26.16 -16.43
N LYS A 315 -25.75 -27.27 -17.17
CA LYS A 315 -27.12 -27.77 -17.50
C LYS A 315 -28.00 -28.04 -16.27
N ASN A 316 -27.41 -28.44 -15.13
CA ASN A 316 -28.14 -28.78 -13.91
C ASN A 316 -28.12 -27.66 -12.86
N LEU A 317 -27.50 -26.52 -13.16
CA LEU A 317 -27.38 -25.42 -12.22
C LEU A 317 -28.69 -24.61 -12.20
N LYS A 318 -29.35 -24.56 -11.05
CA LYS A 318 -30.62 -23.82 -10.85
C LYS A 318 -30.44 -22.36 -10.45
N MET A 319 -29.20 -21.88 -10.36
CA MET A 319 -28.85 -20.53 -9.94
C MET A 319 -28.06 -19.81 -11.02
N GLU A 320 -28.13 -18.50 -11.03
CA GLU A 320 -27.38 -17.65 -11.94
C GLU A 320 -25.94 -17.47 -11.43
N ILE A 321 -24.96 -17.60 -12.32
CA ILE A 321 -23.56 -17.35 -12.05
C ILE A 321 -23.29 -15.86 -12.32
N SER A 322 -22.75 -15.15 -11.35
CA SER A 322 -22.33 -13.76 -11.47
C SER A 322 -20.88 -13.65 -11.94
N GLY A 323 -20.47 -12.44 -12.39
CA GLY A 323 -19.08 -12.18 -12.74
C GLY A 323 -18.10 -12.42 -11.59
N ASP A 324 -18.52 -12.22 -10.34
CA ASP A 324 -17.69 -12.41 -9.15
C ASP A 324 -17.36 -13.88 -8.90
N ASP A 325 -18.27 -14.80 -9.21
CA ASP A 325 -18.06 -16.23 -9.03
C ASP A 325 -16.90 -16.75 -9.89
N PHE A 326 -16.65 -16.10 -11.06
CA PHE A 326 -15.52 -16.42 -11.93
C PHE A 326 -14.17 -15.93 -11.39
N ARG A 327 -14.18 -15.05 -10.38
CA ARG A 327 -12.98 -14.44 -9.79
C ARG A 327 -12.68 -14.93 -8.38
N GLU A 328 -13.56 -15.72 -7.78
CA GLU A 328 -13.32 -16.30 -6.46
C GLU A 328 -12.16 -17.31 -6.51
N GLY A 329 -11.16 -17.10 -5.63
CA GLY A 329 -9.94 -17.90 -5.59
C GLY A 329 -9.00 -17.63 -6.78
N LEU A 330 -9.13 -16.50 -7.46
CA LEU A 330 -8.28 -16.10 -8.57
C LEU A 330 -7.17 -15.16 -8.10
N THR A 331 -5.93 -15.55 -8.33
CA THR A 331 -4.78 -14.63 -8.33
C THR A 331 -4.39 -14.33 -9.76
N ALA A 332 -4.27 -13.04 -10.10
CA ALA A 332 -3.89 -12.61 -11.44
C ALA A 332 -3.00 -11.37 -11.40
N VAL A 333 -2.04 -11.32 -12.30
CA VAL A 333 -1.20 -10.15 -12.56
C VAL A 333 -1.38 -9.76 -14.01
N ILE A 334 -1.89 -8.54 -14.25
CA ILE A 334 -2.07 -7.98 -15.59
C ILE A 334 -1.14 -6.80 -15.81
N SER A 335 -0.39 -6.83 -16.90
CA SER A 335 0.52 -5.77 -17.32
C SER A 335 0.20 -5.37 -18.77
N VAL A 336 -0.06 -4.08 -18.97
CA VAL A 336 -0.28 -3.51 -20.31
C VAL A 336 0.76 -2.45 -20.61
N LYS A 337 1.17 -2.36 -21.88
CA LYS A 337 2.07 -1.33 -22.36
C LYS A 337 1.27 -0.36 -23.24
N VAL A 338 1.07 0.86 -22.74
CA VAL A 338 0.27 1.90 -23.39
C VAL A 338 1.18 3.07 -23.75
N GLN A 339 1.13 3.52 -25.01
CA GLN A 339 2.01 4.60 -25.46
C GLN A 339 1.67 5.96 -24.81
N GLU A 340 0.37 6.25 -24.68
CA GLU A 340 -0.14 7.49 -24.09
C GLU A 340 -1.16 7.15 -23.01
N PRO A 341 -0.73 6.67 -21.83
CA PRO A 341 -1.66 6.30 -20.77
C PRO A 341 -2.27 7.56 -20.15
N GLN A 342 -3.58 7.53 -19.98
CA GLN A 342 -4.36 8.56 -19.32
C GLN A 342 -4.76 8.04 -17.94
N PHE A 343 -4.24 8.66 -16.89
CA PHE A 343 -4.53 8.28 -15.52
C PHE A 343 -5.49 9.27 -14.87
N GLU A 344 -6.33 8.75 -13.96
CA GLU A 344 -7.09 9.60 -13.06
C GLU A 344 -6.16 10.11 -11.94
N GLY A 345 -5.66 11.34 -12.08
CA GLY A 345 -4.80 12.01 -11.10
C GLY A 345 -3.29 11.75 -11.24
N GLN A 346 -2.50 12.53 -10.49
CA GLN A 346 -1.04 12.52 -10.55
C GLN A 346 -0.41 11.25 -9.96
N THR A 347 -1.08 10.60 -9.03
CA THR A 347 -0.62 9.36 -8.38
C THR A 347 -0.73 8.13 -9.27
N LYS A 348 -1.33 8.26 -10.47
CA LYS A 348 -1.44 7.22 -11.51
C LYS A 348 -2.11 5.92 -11.04
N THR A 349 -3.02 6.01 -10.09
CA THR A 349 -3.65 4.85 -9.45
C THR A 349 -4.67 4.13 -10.31
N LYS A 350 -5.24 4.80 -11.33
CA LYS A 350 -6.30 4.25 -12.19
C LYS A 350 -6.13 4.66 -13.65
N LEU A 351 -6.21 3.68 -14.56
CA LEU A 351 -6.12 3.91 -16.00
C LEU A 351 -7.49 4.27 -16.59
N GLY A 352 -7.53 5.35 -17.41
CA GLY A 352 -8.75 5.88 -18.04
C GLY A 352 -8.92 5.56 -19.53
N ASN A 353 -7.91 5.07 -20.24
CA ASN A 353 -7.93 4.82 -21.69
C ASN A 353 -9.02 3.82 -22.11
N ASN A 354 -10.09 4.26 -22.76
CA ASN A 354 -11.22 3.39 -23.14
C ASN A 354 -10.86 2.31 -24.16
N GLU A 355 -9.94 2.57 -25.09
CA GLU A 355 -9.49 1.62 -26.10
C GLU A 355 -8.83 0.38 -25.49
N VAL A 356 -8.26 0.49 -24.31
CA VAL A 356 -7.60 -0.62 -23.59
C VAL A 356 -8.59 -1.70 -23.19
N ILE A 357 -9.86 -1.35 -22.88
CA ILE A 357 -10.89 -2.32 -22.51
C ILE A 357 -11.05 -3.38 -23.61
N GLY A 358 -11.21 -2.94 -24.85
CA GLY A 358 -11.42 -3.83 -25.99
C GLY A 358 -10.19 -4.68 -26.31
N ALA A 359 -9.00 -4.09 -26.23
CA ALA A 359 -7.74 -4.79 -26.50
C ALA A 359 -7.51 -5.93 -25.50
N VAL A 360 -7.70 -5.65 -24.20
CA VAL A 360 -7.52 -6.65 -23.15
C VAL A 360 -8.63 -7.72 -23.20
N ASP A 361 -9.90 -7.34 -23.39
CA ASP A 361 -11.01 -8.30 -23.54
C ASP A 361 -10.75 -9.31 -24.68
N GLN A 362 -10.27 -8.82 -25.82
CA GLN A 362 -9.96 -9.68 -26.97
C GLN A 362 -8.75 -10.59 -26.69
N ALA A 363 -7.66 -10.03 -26.14
CA ALA A 363 -6.45 -10.80 -25.82
C ALA A 363 -6.78 -11.94 -24.84
N VAL A 364 -7.46 -11.62 -23.75
CA VAL A 364 -7.87 -12.59 -22.72
C VAL A 364 -8.82 -13.64 -23.33
N GLY A 365 -9.81 -13.21 -24.10
CA GLY A 365 -10.80 -14.10 -24.68
C GLY A 365 -10.20 -15.13 -25.62
N GLU A 366 -9.30 -14.73 -26.50
CA GLU A 366 -8.66 -15.61 -27.49
C GLU A 366 -7.74 -16.63 -26.82
N ILE A 367 -6.81 -16.16 -25.98
CA ILE A 367 -5.79 -17.03 -25.43
C ILE A 367 -6.37 -17.94 -24.34
N LEU A 368 -7.28 -17.42 -23.51
CA LEU A 368 -7.94 -18.25 -22.51
C LEU A 368 -8.82 -19.33 -23.15
N ASN A 369 -9.52 -19.02 -24.25
CA ASN A 369 -10.31 -20.03 -24.96
C ASN A 369 -9.41 -21.17 -25.49
N ASN A 370 -8.26 -20.82 -26.09
CA ASN A 370 -7.29 -21.82 -26.57
C ASN A 370 -6.79 -22.70 -25.40
N TYR A 371 -6.39 -22.06 -24.28
CA TYR A 371 -5.95 -22.79 -23.10
C TYR A 371 -6.99 -23.79 -22.59
N LEU A 372 -8.26 -23.36 -22.47
CA LEU A 372 -9.35 -24.20 -21.96
C LEU A 372 -9.64 -25.40 -22.89
N GLU A 373 -9.51 -25.22 -24.21
CA GLU A 373 -9.71 -26.30 -25.17
C GLU A 373 -8.51 -27.28 -25.17
N GLU A 374 -7.29 -26.79 -25.00
CA GLU A 374 -6.07 -27.58 -24.93
C GLU A 374 -5.94 -28.35 -23.58
N ASN A 375 -6.49 -27.79 -22.50
CA ASN A 375 -6.36 -28.32 -21.13
C ASN A 375 -7.73 -28.65 -20.49
N PRO A 376 -8.52 -29.59 -21.04
CA PRO A 376 -9.90 -29.84 -20.60
C PRO A 376 -10.03 -30.33 -19.16
N LYS A 377 -8.99 -30.96 -18.59
CA LYS A 377 -8.98 -31.37 -17.17
C LYS A 377 -8.90 -30.15 -16.25
N GLU A 378 -8.00 -29.24 -16.52
CA GLU A 378 -7.81 -27.99 -15.76
C GLU A 378 -9.01 -27.07 -15.93
N ALA A 379 -9.51 -26.94 -17.17
CA ALA A 379 -10.74 -26.20 -17.45
C ALA A 379 -11.93 -26.70 -16.63
N ARG A 380 -12.05 -28.01 -16.46
CA ARG A 380 -13.09 -28.62 -15.59
C ARG A 380 -12.92 -28.21 -14.14
N LEU A 381 -11.70 -28.24 -13.60
CA LEU A 381 -11.42 -27.84 -12.22
C LEU A 381 -11.78 -26.38 -11.99
N ILE A 382 -11.40 -25.49 -12.92
CA ILE A 382 -11.74 -24.06 -12.88
C ILE A 382 -13.27 -23.88 -12.87
N VAL A 383 -14.01 -24.50 -13.79
CA VAL A 383 -15.46 -24.38 -13.84
C VAL A 383 -16.13 -24.97 -12.60
N GLN A 384 -15.60 -26.05 -12.03
CA GLN A 384 -16.09 -26.60 -10.75
C GLN A 384 -15.91 -25.60 -9.60
N LYS A 385 -14.76 -24.90 -9.55
CA LYS A 385 -14.54 -23.84 -8.56
C LYS A 385 -15.55 -22.70 -8.72
N VAL A 386 -15.83 -22.26 -9.95
CA VAL A 386 -16.86 -21.24 -10.25
C VAL A 386 -18.25 -21.68 -9.79
N ILE A 387 -18.64 -22.94 -10.03
CA ILE A 387 -19.93 -23.49 -9.57
C ILE A 387 -20.00 -23.53 -8.04
N LEU A 388 -18.89 -23.90 -7.39
CA LEU A 388 -18.81 -23.90 -5.91
C LEU A 388 -18.98 -22.48 -5.36
N ALA A 389 -18.29 -21.49 -5.96
CA ALA A 389 -18.42 -20.09 -5.61
C ALA A 389 -19.85 -19.58 -5.75
N ALA A 390 -20.50 -19.84 -6.89
CA ALA A 390 -21.90 -19.47 -7.11
C ALA A 390 -22.84 -20.10 -6.06
N THR A 391 -22.59 -21.35 -5.69
CA THR A 391 -23.37 -22.06 -4.67
C THR A 391 -23.17 -21.42 -3.29
N ALA A 392 -21.93 -21.13 -2.92
CA ALA A 392 -21.60 -20.49 -1.66
C ALA A 392 -22.22 -19.07 -1.57
N ARG A 393 -22.11 -18.27 -2.63
CA ARG A 393 -22.71 -16.93 -2.73
C ARG A 393 -24.23 -16.98 -2.60
N HIS A 394 -24.90 -17.94 -3.27
CA HIS A 394 -26.35 -18.10 -3.15
C HIS A 394 -26.75 -18.46 -1.71
N ALA A 395 -26.00 -19.33 -1.04
CA ALA A 395 -26.21 -19.68 0.37
C ALA A 395 -26.00 -18.44 1.28
N ALA A 396 -24.94 -17.66 1.05
CA ALA A 396 -24.66 -16.43 1.79
C ALA A 396 -25.77 -15.37 1.61
N ARG A 397 -26.27 -15.21 0.38
CA ARG A 397 -27.38 -14.29 0.11
C ARG A 397 -28.66 -14.71 0.86
N LYS A 398 -29.00 -16.00 0.84
CA LYS A 398 -30.15 -16.54 1.56
C LYS A 398 -30.00 -16.34 3.09
N ALA A 399 -28.81 -16.53 3.63
CA ALA A 399 -28.51 -16.27 5.04
C ALA A 399 -28.69 -14.77 5.37
N ARG A 400 -28.17 -13.86 4.55
CA ARG A 400 -28.36 -12.40 4.70
C ARG A 400 -29.83 -12.00 4.68
N GLU A 401 -30.61 -12.49 3.72
CA GLU A 401 -32.05 -12.20 3.63
C GLU A 401 -32.83 -12.66 4.88
N LEU A 402 -32.46 -13.83 5.46
CA LEU A 402 -33.06 -14.31 6.71
C LEU A 402 -32.71 -13.41 7.91
N VAL A 403 -31.47 -12.91 7.97
CA VAL A 403 -31.04 -11.98 9.02
C VAL A 403 -31.73 -10.62 8.87
N GLN A 404 -31.82 -10.08 7.65
CA GLN A 404 -32.52 -8.82 7.38
C GLN A 404 -34.00 -8.89 7.74
N ARG A 405 -34.69 -9.98 7.39
CA ARG A 405 -36.10 -10.20 7.79
C ARG A 405 -36.28 -10.24 9.30
N LYS A 406 -35.34 -10.85 10.05
CA LYS A 406 -35.37 -10.84 11.52
C LYS A 406 -35.18 -9.43 12.09
N ASN A 407 -34.25 -8.63 11.52
CA ASN A 407 -33.99 -7.27 11.99
C ASN A 407 -35.14 -6.29 11.71
N VAL A 408 -35.86 -6.46 10.60
CA VAL A 408 -37.07 -5.64 10.30
C VAL A 408 -38.20 -5.92 11.29
N LEU A 409 -38.29 -7.14 11.83
CA LEU A 409 -39.30 -7.52 12.85
C LEU A 409 -38.90 -7.12 14.26
N THR A 410 -37.60 -6.85 14.53
CA THR A 410 -37.09 -6.55 15.91
C THR A 410 -36.68 -5.09 16.11
N GLY A 411 -36.94 -4.19 15.14
CA GLY A 411 -36.57 -2.77 15.23
C GLY A 411 -35.06 -2.56 15.03
N THR A 412 -34.70 -1.82 13.99
CA THR A 412 -33.33 -1.50 13.59
C THR A 412 -32.63 -0.61 14.63
N GLY A 413 -32.18 -1.21 15.75
CA GLY A 413 -31.33 -0.54 16.71
C GLY A 413 -29.85 -0.75 16.40
N LEU A 414 -29.03 0.21 16.76
CA LEU A 414 -27.58 0.05 16.85
C LEU A 414 -27.23 -1.15 17.75
N PRO A 415 -26.05 -1.79 17.59
CA PRO A 415 -25.67 -2.92 18.43
C PRO A 415 -25.83 -2.55 19.92
N GLY A 416 -26.50 -3.39 20.71
CA GLY A 416 -26.74 -3.11 22.13
C GLY A 416 -25.48 -2.88 22.96
N LYS A 417 -24.32 -3.30 22.45
CA LYS A 417 -23.01 -3.07 23.04
C LYS A 417 -22.38 -1.73 22.65
N LEU A 418 -22.83 -1.09 21.56
CA LEU A 418 -22.28 0.18 21.13
C LEU A 418 -22.66 1.28 22.12
N SER A 419 -21.65 1.93 22.67
CA SER A 419 -21.81 3.19 23.38
C SER A 419 -21.54 4.34 22.41
N ASP A 420 -22.57 4.82 21.73
CA ASP A 420 -22.48 5.82 20.66
C ASP A 420 -22.13 7.22 21.17
N CYS A 421 -21.71 8.10 20.27
CA CYS A 421 -21.50 9.54 20.52
C CYS A 421 -22.75 10.35 20.12
N SER A 422 -22.79 11.61 20.54
CA SER A 422 -23.93 12.50 20.27
C SER A 422 -23.76 13.33 18.99
N GLU A 423 -22.53 13.46 18.48
CA GLU A 423 -22.24 14.15 17.22
C GLU A 423 -22.68 13.30 16.03
N SER A 424 -23.10 13.95 14.96
CA SER A 424 -23.58 13.30 13.73
C SER A 424 -22.68 13.51 12.54
N ASP A 425 -21.71 14.44 12.60
CA ASP A 425 -20.72 14.65 11.54
C ASP A 425 -19.64 13.56 11.60
N PRO A 426 -19.58 12.66 10.60
CA PRO A 426 -18.58 11.59 10.57
C PRO A 426 -17.13 12.07 10.63
N ALA A 427 -16.85 13.28 10.12
CA ALA A 427 -15.49 13.85 10.09
C ALA A 427 -14.94 14.14 11.50
N VAL A 428 -15.82 14.39 12.46
CA VAL A 428 -15.47 14.68 13.85
C VAL A 428 -15.55 13.42 14.72
N CYS A 429 -16.38 12.44 14.31
CA CYS A 429 -16.68 11.24 15.11
C CYS A 429 -15.59 10.19 15.04
N GLU A 430 -15.33 9.54 16.18
CA GLU A 430 -14.34 8.47 16.36
C GLU A 430 -15.02 7.21 16.92
N LEU A 431 -14.70 6.04 16.34
CA LEU A 431 -15.14 4.74 16.86
C LEU A 431 -13.95 3.98 17.41
N TYR A 432 -13.98 3.62 18.69
CA TYR A 432 -13.01 2.73 19.30
C TYR A 432 -13.52 1.28 19.27
N LEU A 433 -12.77 0.40 18.62
CA LEU A 433 -12.93 -1.04 18.70
C LEU A 433 -12.05 -1.54 19.85
N VAL A 434 -12.68 -1.92 20.97
CA VAL A 434 -11.97 -2.18 22.23
C VAL A 434 -12.01 -3.66 22.56
N GLU A 435 -10.88 -4.23 22.98
CA GLU A 435 -10.80 -5.61 23.41
C GLU A 435 -11.51 -5.82 24.76
N GLY A 436 -12.56 -6.63 24.74
CA GLY A 436 -13.27 -7.08 25.93
C GLY A 436 -14.18 -6.06 26.57
N ASP A 437 -15.09 -6.58 27.41
CA ASP A 437 -16.10 -5.76 28.11
C ASP A 437 -15.46 -4.94 29.25
N SER A 438 -14.37 -5.40 29.87
CA SER A 438 -13.69 -4.70 30.98
C SER A 438 -13.05 -3.41 30.50
N ALA A 439 -12.15 -3.49 29.49
CA ALA A 439 -11.52 -2.32 28.89
C ALA A 439 -12.55 -1.41 28.20
N GLY A 440 -13.59 -2.02 27.57
CA GLY A 440 -14.73 -1.28 27.02
C GLY A 440 -15.50 -0.47 28.07
N GLY A 441 -15.65 -0.99 29.28
CA GLY A 441 -16.26 -0.28 30.42
C GLY A 441 -15.43 0.91 30.86
N THR A 442 -14.12 0.75 31.00
CA THR A 442 -13.18 1.83 31.35
C THR A 442 -13.17 2.91 30.26
N ALA A 443 -13.07 2.51 28.98
CA ALA A 443 -13.10 3.42 27.84
C ALA A 443 -14.42 4.20 27.75
N LYS A 444 -15.57 3.55 28.02
CA LYS A 444 -16.89 4.20 28.08
C LYS A 444 -16.97 5.28 29.17
N GLN A 445 -16.31 5.07 30.30
CA GLN A 445 -16.26 6.05 31.38
C GLN A 445 -15.32 7.21 31.04
N GLY A 446 -14.15 6.94 30.46
CA GLY A 446 -13.11 7.93 30.17
C GLY A 446 -13.36 8.77 28.91
N ARG A 447 -14.16 8.30 27.96
CA ARG A 447 -14.35 8.93 26.64
C ARG A 447 -15.00 10.32 26.68
N ASN A 448 -14.77 11.11 25.67
CA ASN A 448 -15.61 12.26 25.37
C ASN A 448 -16.88 11.78 24.63
N ARG A 449 -18.02 11.88 25.31
CA ARG A 449 -19.33 11.41 24.82
C ARG A 449 -19.84 12.20 23.60
N ALA A 450 -19.31 13.39 23.35
CA ALA A 450 -19.74 14.19 22.23
C ALA A 450 -19.36 13.53 20.90
N TYR A 451 -18.12 13.07 20.74
CA TYR A 451 -17.60 12.60 19.45
C TYR A 451 -16.94 11.22 19.50
N GLN A 452 -16.79 10.58 20.66
CA GLN A 452 -16.17 9.25 20.78
C GLN A 452 -17.22 8.17 21.07
N ALA A 453 -17.27 7.15 20.22
CA ALA A 453 -18.09 5.95 20.38
C ALA A 453 -17.20 4.76 20.77
N ILE A 454 -17.72 3.83 21.57
CA ILE A 454 -17.02 2.63 22.03
C ILE A 454 -17.82 1.39 21.63
N LEU A 455 -17.16 0.46 20.93
CA LEU A 455 -17.68 -0.87 20.63
C LEU A 455 -16.74 -1.93 21.24
N PRO A 456 -17.10 -2.55 22.36
CA PRO A 456 -16.34 -3.66 22.91
C PRO A 456 -16.55 -4.91 22.06
N LEU A 457 -15.45 -5.62 21.76
CA LEU A 457 -15.43 -6.87 21.04
C LEU A 457 -15.24 -8.05 22.01
N LYS A 458 -15.91 -9.15 21.78
CA LYS A 458 -15.76 -10.37 22.60
C LYS A 458 -14.52 -11.17 22.20
N GLY A 459 -13.33 -10.69 22.56
CA GLY A 459 -12.08 -11.39 22.30
C GLY A 459 -11.77 -11.52 20.80
N LYS A 460 -11.22 -12.66 20.41
CA LYS A 460 -10.77 -12.93 19.03
C LYS A 460 -11.96 -13.02 18.07
N ILE A 461 -12.04 -12.12 17.11
CA ILE A 461 -13.03 -12.18 16.04
C ILE A 461 -12.74 -13.33 15.07
N LEU A 462 -13.69 -13.65 14.20
CA LEU A 462 -13.52 -14.67 13.17
C LEU A 462 -12.33 -14.33 12.26
N ASN A 463 -11.45 -15.31 12.03
CA ASN A 463 -10.40 -15.17 11.02
C ASN A 463 -11.02 -15.26 9.61
N VAL A 464 -11.18 -14.11 8.97
CA VAL A 464 -11.83 -13.99 7.65
C VAL A 464 -10.97 -14.50 6.50
N GLU A 465 -9.67 -14.71 6.71
CA GLU A 465 -8.79 -15.32 5.70
C GLU A 465 -9.16 -16.78 5.44
N LYS A 466 -9.61 -17.50 6.48
CA LYS A 466 -9.99 -18.92 6.42
C LYS A 466 -11.49 -19.16 6.28
N ALA A 467 -12.31 -18.16 6.55
CA ALA A 467 -13.74 -18.34 6.65
C ALA A 467 -14.44 -18.20 5.30
N MET A 468 -15.40 -19.09 5.03
CA MET A 468 -16.33 -18.90 3.92
C MET A 468 -17.17 -17.65 4.13
N GLU A 469 -17.46 -16.90 3.05
CA GLU A 469 -18.13 -15.60 3.09
C GLU A 469 -19.43 -15.61 3.92
N TYR A 470 -20.28 -16.64 3.81
CA TYR A 470 -21.53 -16.71 4.56
C TYR A 470 -21.31 -16.74 6.08
N LYS A 471 -20.23 -17.38 6.58
CA LYS A 471 -19.88 -17.43 8.01
C LYS A 471 -19.47 -16.05 8.54
N ILE A 472 -18.89 -15.23 7.69
CA ILE A 472 -18.50 -13.86 8.04
C ILE A 472 -19.73 -13.02 8.34
N TYR A 473 -20.77 -13.13 7.50
CA TYR A 473 -22.03 -12.41 7.72
C TYR A 473 -22.92 -13.06 8.79
N GLU A 474 -22.67 -14.30 9.21
CA GLU A 474 -23.33 -14.93 10.35
C GLU A 474 -22.65 -14.61 11.68
N ASN A 475 -21.39 -14.16 11.67
CA ASN A 475 -20.64 -13.83 12.88
C ASN A 475 -21.17 -12.55 13.54
N ASP A 476 -21.56 -12.63 14.81
CA ASP A 476 -22.20 -11.52 15.51
C ASP A 476 -21.26 -10.34 15.77
N GLU A 477 -19.97 -10.57 16.04
CA GLU A 477 -19.01 -9.47 16.25
C GLU A 477 -18.75 -8.70 14.97
N ILE A 478 -18.64 -9.39 13.82
CA ILE A 478 -18.50 -8.76 12.51
C ILE A 478 -19.76 -7.98 12.14
N LYS A 479 -20.96 -8.53 12.38
CA LYS A 479 -22.24 -7.80 12.21
C LYS A 479 -22.28 -6.54 13.05
N ASN A 480 -21.82 -6.61 14.28
CA ASN A 480 -21.79 -5.46 15.19
C ASN A 480 -20.87 -4.36 14.64
N ILE A 481 -19.69 -4.72 14.06
CA ILE A 481 -18.77 -3.77 13.43
C ILE A 481 -19.45 -3.10 12.24
N PHE A 482 -20.04 -3.86 11.30
CA PHE A 482 -20.76 -3.30 10.15
C PHE A 482 -21.89 -2.35 10.57
N THR A 483 -22.71 -2.79 11.52
CA THR A 483 -23.86 -2.02 12.00
C THR A 483 -23.43 -0.75 12.74
N ALA A 484 -22.39 -0.82 13.58
CA ALA A 484 -21.85 0.33 14.29
C ALA A 484 -21.31 1.38 13.32
N MET A 485 -20.55 0.97 12.34
CA MET A 485 -20.00 1.88 11.32
C MET A 485 -21.05 2.43 10.35
N GLY A 486 -22.23 1.81 10.26
CA GLY A 486 -23.30 2.23 9.35
C GLY A 486 -23.04 1.83 7.88
N VAL A 487 -22.06 0.98 7.62
CA VAL A 487 -21.71 0.53 6.27
C VAL A 487 -22.26 -0.85 5.98
N SER A 488 -22.43 -1.14 4.70
CA SER A 488 -22.79 -2.47 4.20
C SER A 488 -21.95 -2.82 2.99
N VAL A 489 -21.61 -4.08 2.84
CA VAL A 489 -21.01 -4.60 1.62
C VAL A 489 -22.11 -4.89 0.61
N GLY A 490 -21.91 -4.49 -0.63
CA GLY A 490 -22.82 -4.65 -1.74
C GLY A 490 -23.62 -3.38 -2.05
N THR A 491 -23.44 -2.87 -3.26
CA THR A 491 -24.24 -1.83 -3.88
C THR A 491 -25.12 -2.44 -4.97
N VAL A 492 -25.95 -1.63 -5.63
CA VAL A 492 -26.79 -2.10 -6.75
C VAL A 492 -25.93 -2.52 -7.95
N ASP A 493 -24.79 -1.86 -8.13
CA ASP A 493 -23.91 -2.06 -9.28
C ASP A 493 -22.74 -3.02 -9.00
N ASP A 494 -22.34 -3.16 -7.72
CA ASP A 494 -21.24 -4.05 -7.29
C ASP A 494 -21.57 -4.70 -5.93
N ASN A 495 -21.70 -6.03 -5.92
CA ASN A 495 -22.03 -6.81 -4.72
C ASN A 495 -20.94 -6.78 -3.63
N LYS A 496 -19.71 -6.37 -3.95
CA LYS A 496 -18.58 -6.30 -3.03
C LYS A 496 -18.19 -4.87 -2.64
N ALA A 497 -18.68 -3.85 -3.37
CA ALA A 497 -18.35 -2.46 -3.07
C ALA A 497 -18.88 -2.03 -1.70
N LEU A 498 -18.05 -1.32 -0.94
CA LEU A 498 -18.41 -0.76 0.35
C LEU A 498 -19.17 0.55 0.16
N ASN A 499 -20.32 0.68 0.83
CA ASN A 499 -21.06 1.95 0.81
C ASN A 499 -20.47 2.93 1.83
N VAL A 500 -19.35 3.58 1.47
CA VAL A 500 -18.62 4.52 2.32
C VAL A 500 -19.43 5.79 2.63
N ILE A 501 -20.39 6.17 1.78
CA ILE A 501 -21.23 7.39 1.98
C ILE A 501 -22.01 7.33 3.30
N LYS A 502 -22.33 6.13 3.78
CA LYS A 502 -23.06 5.91 5.04
C LYS A 502 -22.15 5.75 6.26
N LEU A 503 -20.84 5.89 6.09
CA LEU A 503 -19.88 5.74 7.17
C LEU A 503 -20.15 6.80 8.27
N ARG A 504 -20.24 6.34 9.51
CA ARG A 504 -20.58 7.18 10.67
C ARG A 504 -19.37 7.78 11.37
N TYR A 505 -18.18 7.27 11.12
CA TYR A 505 -16.94 7.66 11.80
C TYR A 505 -15.78 7.70 10.81
N HIS A 506 -15.12 8.85 10.68
CA HIS A 506 -13.92 8.97 9.84
C HIS A 506 -12.62 8.66 10.62
N LYS A 507 -12.73 8.26 11.89
CA LYS A 507 -11.63 7.63 12.63
C LYS A 507 -12.14 6.36 13.31
N ILE A 508 -11.60 5.24 12.90
CA ILE A 508 -11.86 3.92 13.47
C ILE A 508 -10.56 3.47 14.13
N ILE A 509 -10.58 3.36 15.45
CA ILE A 509 -9.39 3.20 16.28
C ILE A 509 -9.42 1.82 16.92
N ILE A 510 -8.45 0.98 16.59
CA ILE A 510 -8.26 -0.34 17.20
C ILE A 510 -7.50 -0.14 18.50
N MET A 511 -8.08 -0.57 19.61
CA MET A 511 -7.52 -0.42 20.95
C MET A 511 -7.57 -1.76 21.69
N THR A 512 -6.44 -2.46 21.72
CA THR A 512 -6.24 -3.78 22.31
C THR A 512 -5.21 -3.74 23.43
N ASP A 513 -5.17 -4.78 24.23
CA ASP A 513 -4.18 -4.96 25.28
C ASP A 513 -2.76 -5.07 24.70
N ALA A 514 -1.75 -4.67 25.47
CA ALA A 514 -0.35 -4.69 25.05
C ALA A 514 0.30 -6.07 25.26
N ASP A 515 -0.43 -7.13 24.99
CA ASP A 515 0.01 -8.51 25.12
C ASP A 515 -0.07 -9.28 23.79
N ILE A 516 0.26 -10.56 23.81
CA ILE A 516 0.26 -11.44 22.62
C ILE A 516 -1.17 -11.62 22.09
N ASP A 517 -2.17 -11.72 22.95
CA ASP A 517 -3.56 -11.90 22.55
C ASP A 517 -4.13 -10.63 21.92
N GLY A 518 -3.81 -9.46 22.49
CA GLY A 518 -4.19 -8.17 21.90
C GLY A 518 -3.53 -7.94 20.53
N SER A 519 -2.26 -8.32 20.36
CA SER A 519 -1.59 -8.29 19.06
C SER A 519 -2.27 -9.20 18.03
N HIS A 520 -2.73 -10.38 18.44
CA HIS A 520 -3.48 -11.30 17.58
C HIS A 520 -4.86 -10.73 17.22
N ILE A 521 -5.57 -10.12 18.17
CA ILE A 521 -6.86 -9.47 17.92
C ILE A 521 -6.71 -8.31 16.94
N THR A 522 -5.68 -7.48 17.13
CA THR A 522 -5.34 -6.41 16.16
C THR A 522 -5.11 -6.97 14.77
N THR A 523 -4.36 -8.07 14.64
CA THR A 523 -4.09 -8.71 13.34
C THR A 523 -5.37 -9.25 12.70
N LEU A 524 -6.27 -9.87 13.48
CA LEU A 524 -7.58 -10.33 12.98
C LEU A 524 -8.44 -9.18 12.47
N ILE A 525 -8.49 -8.07 13.21
CA ILE A 525 -9.24 -6.87 12.83
C ILE A 525 -8.63 -6.24 11.56
N LEU A 526 -7.31 -6.14 11.47
CA LEU A 526 -6.62 -5.63 10.27
C LEU A 526 -6.86 -6.55 9.07
N THR A 527 -6.83 -7.87 9.24
CA THR A 527 -7.18 -8.84 8.18
C THR A 527 -8.59 -8.59 7.67
N PHE A 528 -9.55 -8.38 8.57
CA PHE A 528 -10.93 -8.07 8.22
C PHE A 528 -11.04 -6.76 7.41
N PHE A 529 -10.41 -5.67 7.86
CA PHE A 529 -10.42 -4.40 7.11
C PHE A 529 -9.71 -4.53 5.77
N PHE A 530 -8.57 -5.20 5.70
CA PHE A 530 -7.84 -5.40 4.46
C PHE A 530 -8.62 -6.21 3.42
N ARG A 531 -9.36 -7.24 3.84
CA ARG A 531 -10.11 -8.13 2.92
C ARG A 531 -11.49 -7.60 2.53
N TYR A 532 -12.16 -6.87 3.42
CA TYR A 532 -13.58 -6.49 3.24
C TYR A 532 -13.85 -4.98 3.20
N MET A 533 -12.91 -4.16 3.62
CA MET A 533 -13.05 -2.71 3.72
C MET A 533 -11.74 -1.98 3.42
N LYS A 534 -11.05 -2.42 2.37
CA LYS A 534 -9.74 -1.87 1.98
C LYS A 534 -9.81 -0.37 1.74
N GLU A 535 -10.93 0.11 1.19
CA GLU A 535 -11.21 1.52 0.91
C GLU A 535 -11.12 2.39 2.18
N LEU A 536 -11.46 1.85 3.37
CA LEU A 536 -11.33 2.60 4.62
C LEU A 536 -9.87 2.79 5.04
N ILE A 537 -8.99 1.84 4.72
CA ILE A 537 -7.55 1.97 4.94
C ILE A 537 -6.97 2.98 3.95
N GLU A 538 -7.33 2.88 2.68
CA GLU A 538 -6.89 3.78 1.61
C GLU A 538 -7.35 5.22 1.84
N SER A 539 -8.55 5.40 2.39
CA SER A 539 -9.09 6.72 2.81
C SER A 539 -8.45 7.25 4.12
N GLY A 540 -7.58 6.47 4.77
CA GLY A 540 -6.89 6.89 5.99
C GLY A 540 -7.75 6.92 7.25
N TYR A 541 -8.83 6.14 7.32
CA TYR A 541 -9.76 6.14 8.45
C TYR A 541 -9.41 5.14 9.56
N ILE A 542 -8.45 4.22 9.32
CA ILE A 542 -8.09 3.16 10.29
C ILE A 542 -6.85 3.55 11.08
N TYR A 543 -6.94 3.44 12.40
CA TYR A 543 -5.87 3.77 13.34
C TYR A 543 -5.69 2.68 14.38
N ILE A 544 -4.48 2.60 14.94
CA ILE A 544 -4.15 1.78 16.11
C ILE A 544 -3.78 2.71 17.25
N ALA A 545 -4.45 2.56 18.39
CA ALA A 545 -4.10 3.27 19.61
C ALA A 545 -2.80 2.70 20.20
N THR A 546 -1.98 3.56 20.76
CA THR A 546 -0.71 3.19 21.39
C THR A 546 -0.74 3.60 22.86
N PRO A 547 -1.33 2.76 23.75
CA PRO A 547 -1.31 3.03 25.19
C PRO A 547 0.11 2.94 25.76
N PRO A 548 0.44 3.63 26.86
CA PRO A 548 1.73 3.49 27.50
C PRO A 548 1.89 2.11 28.16
N LEU A 549 3.12 1.58 28.14
CA LEU A 549 3.48 0.31 28.77
C LEU A 549 3.83 0.47 30.26
N TYR A 550 4.32 1.65 30.65
CA TYR A 550 4.82 1.89 32.00
C TYR A 550 4.28 3.19 32.58
N LEU A 551 4.02 3.17 33.89
CA LEU A 551 3.86 4.34 34.74
C LEU A 551 5.01 4.38 35.73
N VAL A 552 5.81 5.43 35.68
CA VAL A 552 6.91 5.69 36.62
C VAL A 552 6.45 6.76 37.59
N LYS A 553 6.48 6.48 38.89
CA LYS A 553 5.93 7.36 39.92
C LYS A 553 6.88 7.54 41.10
N LYS A 554 6.99 8.81 41.56
CA LYS A 554 7.70 9.15 42.78
C LYS A 554 6.90 10.20 43.56
N GLY A 555 6.26 9.77 44.65
CA GLY A 555 5.39 10.64 45.43
C GLY A 555 4.19 11.14 44.63
N LYS A 556 4.15 12.45 44.33
CA LYS A 556 3.11 13.07 43.49
C LYS A 556 3.48 13.16 42.02
N ASP A 557 4.74 13.03 41.69
CA ASP A 557 5.23 13.12 40.32
C ASP A 557 5.03 11.79 39.63
N GLN A 558 4.51 11.82 38.40
CA GLN A 558 4.29 10.62 37.58
C GLN A 558 4.59 10.90 36.11
N GLU A 559 5.13 9.90 35.43
CA GLU A 559 5.45 9.96 34.01
C GLU A 559 5.09 8.63 33.32
N TYR A 560 4.49 8.71 32.12
CA TYR A 560 4.18 7.53 31.32
C TYR A 560 5.28 7.27 30.31
N ALA A 561 5.56 5.98 30.04
CA ALA A 561 6.56 5.57 29.07
C ALA A 561 6.02 4.45 28.17
N TRP A 562 6.35 4.52 26.88
CA TRP A 562 5.93 3.58 25.84
C TRP A 562 7.01 2.56 25.49
N THR A 563 8.26 2.85 25.84
CA THR A 563 9.40 1.96 25.63
C THR A 563 10.21 1.81 26.91
N GLU A 564 11.07 0.79 26.95
CA GLU A 564 11.99 0.58 28.08
C GLU A 564 12.97 1.74 28.24
N ASP A 565 13.50 2.27 27.13
CA ASP A 565 14.43 3.42 27.15
C ASP A 565 13.76 4.67 27.72
N GLN A 566 12.48 4.90 27.36
CA GLN A 566 11.71 6.00 27.94
C GLN A 566 11.45 5.79 29.44
N ARG A 567 11.12 4.54 29.86
CA ARG A 567 10.99 4.16 31.26
C ARG A 567 12.26 4.48 32.04
N ASP A 568 13.40 4.03 31.53
CA ASP A 568 14.69 4.21 32.21
C ASP A 568 15.08 5.70 32.29
N THR A 569 14.80 6.45 31.24
CA THR A 569 14.98 7.90 31.23
C THR A 569 14.07 8.58 32.27
N ALA A 570 12.81 8.18 32.34
CA ALA A 570 11.87 8.70 33.34
C ALA A 570 12.29 8.36 34.77
N VAL A 571 12.79 7.13 34.99
CA VAL A 571 13.35 6.70 36.28
C VAL A 571 14.53 7.58 36.69
N GLN A 572 15.48 7.83 35.79
CA GLN A 572 16.65 8.68 36.07
C GLN A 572 16.22 10.13 36.38
N ARG A 573 15.23 10.65 35.66
CA ARG A 573 14.71 12.01 35.87
C ARG A 573 14.02 12.14 37.22
N LEU A 574 13.11 11.22 37.56
CA LEU A 574 12.35 11.25 38.81
C LEU A 574 13.21 10.86 40.02
N LYS A 575 14.23 10.01 39.84
CA LYS A 575 15.17 9.65 40.90
C LYS A 575 15.90 10.90 41.41
N GLY A 576 16.38 11.79 40.53
CA GLY A 576 17.23 12.94 40.90
C GLY A 576 18.46 12.53 41.66
N ALA A 577 18.76 13.17 42.80
CA ALA A 577 19.85 12.80 43.73
C ALA A 577 19.48 11.66 44.71
N GLY A 578 18.28 11.06 44.58
CA GLY A 578 17.79 9.99 45.47
C GLY A 578 18.20 8.59 45.03
N LYS A 579 17.82 7.58 45.84
CA LYS A 579 18.03 6.17 45.52
C LYS A 579 16.95 5.69 44.52
N GLU A 580 17.30 4.70 43.68
CA GLU A 580 16.44 4.11 42.68
C GLU A 580 15.19 3.44 43.28
N GLU A 581 15.32 2.84 44.44
CA GLU A 581 14.26 2.22 45.24
C GLU A 581 13.14 3.20 45.67
N SER A 582 13.32 4.51 45.48
CA SER A 582 12.32 5.55 45.78
C SER A 582 11.32 5.77 44.61
N VAL A 583 11.55 5.15 43.46
CA VAL A 583 10.71 5.26 42.26
C VAL A 583 9.91 3.98 42.08
N ASN A 584 8.59 4.10 42.01
CA ASN A 584 7.70 2.96 41.74
C ASN A 584 7.44 2.86 40.23
N ILE A 585 7.64 1.69 39.65
CA ILE A 585 7.39 1.38 38.25
C ILE A 585 6.22 0.41 38.20
N GLN A 586 5.11 0.85 37.58
CA GLN A 586 3.98 -0.02 37.26
C GLN A 586 4.03 -0.35 35.77
N ARG A 587 4.00 -1.63 35.42
CA ARG A 587 3.85 -2.09 34.05
C ARG A 587 2.39 -2.42 33.79
N TYR A 588 1.82 -1.86 32.70
CA TYR A 588 0.49 -2.19 32.24
C TYR A 588 0.56 -3.37 31.24
N LYS A 589 -0.18 -4.44 31.53
CA LYS A 589 -0.33 -5.59 30.62
C LYS A 589 -1.61 -5.50 29.81
N GLY A 590 -2.64 -4.83 30.37
CA GLY A 590 -3.90 -4.65 29.70
C GLY A 590 -4.56 -3.29 30.01
N LEU A 591 -5.42 -2.85 29.12
CA LEU A 591 -6.19 -1.60 29.23
C LEU A 591 -7.13 -1.57 30.46
N GLY A 592 -7.57 -2.76 30.89
CA GLY A 592 -8.39 -2.92 32.08
C GLY A 592 -7.69 -2.61 33.40
N GLU A 593 -6.36 -2.51 33.41
CA GLU A 593 -5.54 -2.11 34.57
C GLU A 593 -5.51 -0.58 34.76
N MET A 594 -5.87 0.18 33.73
CA MET A 594 -5.98 1.64 33.77
C MET A 594 -7.34 2.05 34.30
N ASN A 595 -7.40 3.10 35.12
CA ASN A 595 -8.64 3.77 35.40
C ASN A 595 -9.06 4.69 34.22
N ALA A 596 -10.29 5.18 34.25
CA ALA A 596 -10.88 5.99 33.18
C ALA A 596 -10.10 7.29 32.89
N GLU A 597 -9.54 7.94 33.91
CA GLU A 597 -8.76 9.17 33.78
C GLU A 597 -7.39 8.90 33.15
N GLN A 598 -6.73 7.80 33.54
CA GLN A 598 -5.47 7.36 32.97
C GLN A 598 -5.64 7.02 31.49
N LEU A 599 -6.66 6.23 31.14
CA LEU A 599 -6.96 5.86 29.76
C LEU A 599 -7.30 7.08 28.89
N TRP A 600 -8.06 8.03 29.45
CA TRP A 600 -8.33 9.29 28.77
C TRP A 600 -7.05 10.08 28.51
N SER A 601 -6.28 10.40 29.55
CA SER A 601 -5.13 11.30 29.46
C SER A 601 -3.97 10.75 28.60
N THR A 602 -3.87 9.43 28.44
CA THR A 602 -2.76 8.80 27.72
C THR A 602 -3.12 8.30 26.31
N THR A 603 -4.39 7.86 26.12
CA THR A 603 -4.75 7.05 24.93
C THR A 603 -5.94 7.60 24.16
N MET A 604 -6.86 8.33 24.82
CA MET A 604 -8.11 8.77 24.17
C MET A 604 -8.20 10.28 23.94
N ASN A 605 -7.50 11.10 24.71
CA ASN A 605 -7.52 12.55 24.55
C ASN A 605 -6.77 12.96 23.27
N PRO A 606 -7.42 13.65 22.31
CA PRO A 606 -6.79 14.07 21.05
C PRO A 606 -5.51 14.90 21.20
N GLU A 607 -5.36 15.63 22.31
CA GLU A 607 -4.22 16.51 22.57
C GLU A 607 -2.95 15.75 23.03
N THR A 608 -3.13 14.57 23.65
CA THR A 608 -2.03 13.86 24.33
C THR A 608 -1.81 12.44 23.84
N ARG A 609 -2.81 11.86 23.17
CA ARG A 609 -2.73 10.47 22.66
C ARG A 609 -1.79 10.34 21.47
N THR A 610 -1.24 9.14 21.32
CA THR A 610 -0.53 8.72 20.10
C THR A 610 -1.37 7.71 19.34
N LEU A 611 -1.68 8.01 18.08
CA LEU A 611 -2.36 7.11 17.15
C LEU A 611 -1.41 6.79 15.99
N ARG A 612 -1.35 5.53 15.61
CA ARG A 612 -0.65 5.07 14.40
C ARG A 612 -1.67 4.82 13.30
N GLN A 613 -1.64 5.62 12.25
CA GLN A 613 -2.48 5.41 11.07
C GLN A 613 -2.04 4.14 10.33
N VAL A 614 -3.01 3.34 9.89
CA VAL A 614 -2.76 2.15 9.09
C VAL A 614 -2.73 2.55 7.62
N THR A 615 -1.67 2.19 6.92
CA THR A 615 -1.49 2.47 5.49
C THR A 615 -1.12 1.20 4.73
N ILE A 616 -1.47 1.14 3.45
CA ILE A 616 -1.04 0.09 2.53
C ILE A 616 0.06 0.71 1.66
N GLU A 617 1.32 0.30 1.89
CA GLU A 617 2.46 0.77 1.10
C GLU A 617 2.60 -0.05 -0.19
N ASN A 618 2.47 -1.38 -0.07
CA ASN A 618 2.48 -2.33 -1.18
C ASN A 618 1.37 -3.36 -1.00
N ALA A 619 0.40 -3.37 -1.90
CA ALA A 619 -0.76 -4.25 -1.79
C ALA A 619 -0.42 -5.74 -1.95
N ALA A 620 0.58 -6.07 -2.80
CA ALA A 620 1.03 -7.44 -3.01
C ALA A 620 1.72 -8.01 -1.76
N GLU A 621 2.61 -7.25 -1.15
CA GLU A 621 3.28 -7.64 0.09
C GLU A 621 2.31 -7.73 1.27
N CYS A 622 1.35 -6.81 1.37
CA CYS A 622 0.28 -6.89 2.38
C CYS A 622 -0.54 -8.16 2.19
N ASP A 623 -0.94 -8.48 0.95
CA ASP A 623 -1.69 -9.70 0.65
C ASP A 623 -0.89 -10.96 1.02
N HIS A 624 0.37 -11.02 0.60
CA HIS A 624 1.28 -12.12 0.93
C HIS A 624 1.43 -12.27 2.45
N THR A 625 1.63 -11.18 3.17
CA THR A 625 1.79 -11.17 4.63
C THR A 625 0.54 -11.68 5.34
N PHE A 626 -0.66 -11.19 4.98
CA PHE A 626 -1.91 -11.67 5.57
C PHE A 626 -2.18 -13.13 5.24
N SER A 627 -1.96 -13.56 4.00
CA SER A 627 -2.12 -14.97 3.61
C SER A 627 -1.15 -15.89 4.36
N MET A 628 0.11 -15.47 4.52
CA MET A 628 1.11 -16.24 5.27
C MET A 628 0.79 -16.32 6.76
N LEU A 629 0.46 -15.18 7.41
CA LEU A 629 0.22 -15.13 8.85
C LEU A 629 -1.13 -15.76 9.24
N MET A 630 -2.18 -15.52 8.46
CA MET A 630 -3.57 -15.80 8.79
C MET A 630 -4.17 -16.94 7.95
N GLY A 631 -3.51 -17.37 6.87
CA GLY A 631 -3.96 -18.46 6.00
C GLY A 631 -3.85 -19.86 6.62
N ASP A 632 -4.26 -20.89 5.88
CA ASP A 632 -4.30 -22.28 6.36
C ASP A 632 -2.92 -22.94 6.41
N GLU A 633 -2.00 -22.55 5.53
CA GLU A 633 -0.65 -23.12 5.43
C GLU A 633 0.21 -22.80 6.66
N VAL A 634 0.71 -23.86 7.30
CA VAL A 634 1.53 -23.75 8.52
C VAL A 634 3.02 -23.57 8.19
N ALA A 635 3.51 -24.22 7.15
CA ALA A 635 4.94 -24.26 6.83
C ALA A 635 5.53 -22.85 6.51
N PRO A 636 4.90 -22.02 5.67
CA PRO A 636 5.41 -20.65 5.40
C PRO A 636 5.42 -19.78 6.67
N ARG A 637 4.38 -19.88 7.50
CA ARG A 637 4.29 -19.15 8.78
C ARG A 637 5.39 -19.56 9.74
N ARG A 638 5.67 -20.87 9.85
CA ARG A 638 6.75 -21.40 10.67
C ARG A 638 8.11 -20.88 10.20
N ALA A 639 8.38 -20.95 8.89
CA ALA A 639 9.63 -20.43 8.31
C ALA A 639 9.80 -18.93 8.57
N PHE A 640 8.73 -18.16 8.47
CA PHE A 640 8.74 -16.73 8.80
C PHE A 640 9.08 -16.48 10.28
N ILE A 641 8.47 -17.23 11.20
CA ILE A 641 8.74 -17.13 12.64
C ILE A 641 10.22 -17.47 12.92
N GLU A 642 10.72 -18.59 12.36
CA GLU A 642 12.11 -19.03 12.54
C GLU A 642 13.12 -17.98 12.03
N LYS A 643 12.87 -17.39 10.84
CA LYS A 643 13.71 -16.34 10.24
C LYS A 643 13.73 -15.07 11.07
N ASN A 644 12.60 -14.68 11.67
CA ASN A 644 12.43 -13.41 12.36
C ASN A 644 12.52 -13.53 13.90
N ALA A 645 12.75 -14.72 14.45
CA ALA A 645 12.80 -14.96 15.90
C ALA A 645 13.80 -14.08 16.64
N LYS A 646 14.93 -13.73 16.00
CA LYS A 646 15.97 -12.85 16.55
C LYS A 646 15.50 -11.41 16.81
N TYR A 647 14.45 -10.97 16.13
CA TYR A 647 13.86 -9.63 16.31
C TYR A 647 12.68 -9.62 17.27
N ALA A 648 12.21 -10.80 17.68
CA ALA A 648 11.09 -10.90 18.59
C ALA A 648 11.50 -10.42 20.00
N ARG A 649 10.80 -9.43 20.50
CA ARG A 649 10.85 -9.04 21.92
C ARG A 649 9.86 -9.93 22.66
N ILE A 650 10.35 -11.03 23.20
CA ILE A 650 9.53 -11.97 23.96
C ILE A 650 9.55 -11.52 25.42
N ASP A 651 8.37 -11.35 25.97
CA ASP A 651 8.17 -11.12 27.39
C ASP A 651 8.23 -12.50 28.08
N VAL A 652 9.38 -12.84 28.67
CA VAL A 652 9.60 -14.10 29.39
C VAL A 652 9.39 -13.87 30.88
#